data_9413262abc3a6bcace433981f0b2a1b3
#
_entry.id   9413262abc3a6bcace433981f0b2a1b3
#
_cell.length_a   1.000
_cell.length_b   1.000
_cell.length_c   1.000
_cell.angle_alpha   90.00
_cell.angle_beta   90.00
_cell.angle_gamma   90.00
#
_symmetry.space_group_name_H-M   'P 1'
#
loop_
_entity.id
_entity.type
_entity.pdbx_description
1 polymer ?
#
loop_
_entity_poly.entity_id
_entity_poly.type
_entity_poly.pdbx_seq_one_letter_code
_entity_poly.pdbx_strand_id
1 'polypeptide(L)'
;MSGNIYIKNAQVNNLKNVSLEIPRNKFIVISGVSGSGKSSLAFDTLYAEGHRRYVESLSAYARQFLGRMSKPKCDYIKGLPPAIAIEQKVISKNSRSTVGTSTEIYEYLRLLFARIGHTFSPISGNEVKRHTVEDVINKVKTFSEGTRFVVLSPVVRIADRTLSQQLTMIMQQGYTRVFVKGDFQRIDDLLNDNKLDENIKDENIWTVVDRIAWESDNDTLSRLTDSVETAFYEGDGACRIAIMPANIVYDFSTRFEADGMTFEEPSDGMFSFHSPIGACPMCEGFGMVIGIDEKLVIPDSSLSVYDGCVQCWHGEKMGEWKKEFIRRAATDKFPIFEPYYKLSQKHKDWLWHGLPSDKSRDKYDRVSIDDFFQMLKENQYKIQYRVMLSRYRGRTVCQECHGRRLKKEANYVRIQGMSISDLVDMPVENLKKWFDELSLNDHDAAVGKRLLTEIKNRLGFLVEVGLGYLTLNRQSNTLSGGESQRINLTTSLGSSLVGSLYILDEPSIGLHSRDTFRLISVLKDLQALGNTVVVVEHDEDIIRSADHLIDIGPDAGRLGGRVVFEGDPQKITSDTIKKYPESHTIRYLLGEERIPVPANRRSWNLFIGIKGARMNNLQGIEVKFPLNVMTVVTGVSGSGKSSLVKGILFPALKRQLDEVADMPGEYSSIFGDIKTIKHVEMVDQNPIGKSTRSNPVTYTKAYDAIRQLFAEQPLAEQMGFSSKYFSFNAEDGRCEECKGTGVLTVEMQFMADLELECEACHGKRFKKEILEVRFAGKNIDDILNMTVNEAIEFFTENNQKDIVKRLKPLESVGLGYIKLGQNSSTLSGGENQRVKLAYFIGQEKADPTLFIFDEPTTGLHFHDIKKLLNSFDQLIKRGHSIIVIEHNMDVIKYADHVIDLGPDGGNKGGQLVCCGTPEEVAACENSITGKYLKKVLDDSKKE
;
A
#
# COMPACT_ATOMS: atom_id res chain seq x y z
N MET A 1 20.01 -25.31 26.50
CA MET A 1 18.86 -26.13 26.91
C MET A 1 17.74 -25.92 25.89
N SER A 2 17.51 -26.86 24.98
CA SER A 2 16.36 -26.87 24.07
C SER A 2 15.15 -27.39 24.86
N GLY A 3 14.52 -26.55 25.65
CA GLY A 3 13.27 -26.90 26.31
C GLY A 3 12.08 -26.63 25.39
N ASN A 4 11.13 -27.58 25.32
CA ASN A 4 9.89 -27.40 24.57
C ASN A 4 8.93 -26.38 25.23
N ILE A 5 7.96 -25.88 24.47
CA ILE A 5 6.85 -25.08 24.99
C ILE A 5 5.75 -26.08 25.39
N TYR A 6 5.33 -26.04 26.63
CA TYR A 6 4.29 -26.92 27.17
C TYR A 6 3.01 -26.14 27.40
N ILE A 7 1.92 -26.56 26.77
CA ILE A 7 0.57 -26.04 26.99
C ILE A 7 -0.23 -27.11 27.70
N LYS A 8 -0.98 -26.74 28.75
CA LYS A 8 -1.84 -27.67 29.49
C LYS A 8 -3.27 -27.13 29.57
N ASN A 9 -4.22 -27.97 29.11
CA ASN A 9 -5.66 -27.75 29.20
C ASN A 9 -6.10 -26.36 28.66
N ALA A 10 -5.68 -25.95 27.43
CA ALA A 10 -6.16 -24.74 26.81
C ALA A 10 -7.65 -24.86 26.45
N GLN A 11 -8.46 -23.85 26.88
CA GLN A 11 -9.92 -23.80 26.71
C GLN A 11 -10.37 -22.44 26.13
N VAL A 12 -9.51 -21.77 25.39
CA VAL A 12 -9.84 -20.47 24.79
C VAL A 12 -10.78 -20.68 23.61
N ASN A 13 -11.86 -19.90 23.54
CA ASN A 13 -12.90 -19.99 22.52
C ASN A 13 -13.47 -21.42 22.37
N ASN A 14 -13.23 -22.08 21.23
CA ASN A 14 -13.71 -23.43 20.96
C ASN A 14 -12.73 -24.57 21.32
N LEU A 15 -11.56 -24.25 21.88
CA LEU A 15 -10.56 -25.27 22.26
C LEU A 15 -11.08 -26.15 23.41
N LYS A 16 -10.88 -27.46 23.30
CA LYS A 16 -11.36 -28.50 24.23
C LYS A 16 -10.23 -29.15 25.01
N ASN A 17 -9.76 -28.49 26.06
CA ASN A 17 -8.70 -29.01 26.93
C ASN A 17 -7.43 -29.40 26.17
N VAL A 18 -7.01 -28.55 25.21
CA VAL A 18 -5.86 -28.84 24.37
C VAL A 18 -4.58 -28.83 25.20
N SER A 19 -3.84 -29.94 25.15
CA SER A 19 -2.52 -30.06 25.77
C SER A 19 -1.52 -30.47 24.70
N LEU A 20 -0.41 -29.72 24.58
CA LEU A 20 0.58 -29.85 23.51
C LEU A 20 1.99 -29.62 24.03
N GLU A 21 2.95 -30.26 23.32
CA GLU A 21 4.38 -30.05 23.51
C GLU A 21 4.99 -29.54 22.20
N ILE A 22 5.21 -28.23 22.09
CA ILE A 22 5.71 -27.59 20.88
C ILE A 22 7.23 -27.48 20.94
N PRO A 23 7.98 -28.05 19.98
CA PRO A 23 9.44 -28.00 19.97
C PRO A 23 9.93 -26.58 19.66
N ARG A 24 10.95 -26.11 20.41
CA ARG A 24 11.59 -24.80 20.17
C ARG A 24 12.60 -24.88 19.02
N ASN A 25 12.88 -23.72 18.42
CA ASN A 25 13.81 -23.56 17.30
C ASN A 25 13.45 -24.43 16.09
N LYS A 26 12.14 -24.59 15.87
CA LYS A 26 11.57 -25.36 14.77
C LYS A 26 10.59 -24.52 13.97
N PHE A 27 10.37 -24.93 12.72
CA PHE A 27 9.32 -24.40 11.87
C PHE A 27 8.07 -25.27 12.06
N ILE A 28 7.04 -24.70 12.70
CA ILE A 28 5.81 -25.37 13.09
C ILE A 28 4.66 -24.81 12.28
N VAL A 29 3.82 -25.67 11.72
CA VAL A 29 2.58 -25.28 11.05
C VAL A 29 1.38 -25.75 11.87
N ILE A 30 0.44 -24.83 12.11
CA ILE A 30 -0.87 -25.13 12.69
C ILE A 30 -1.89 -25.11 11.55
N SER A 31 -2.46 -26.28 11.22
CA SER A 31 -3.45 -26.44 10.15
C SER A 31 -4.79 -26.94 10.68
N GLY A 32 -5.77 -27.13 9.79
CA GLY A 32 -7.12 -27.63 10.09
C GLY A 32 -8.21 -26.80 9.39
N VAL A 33 -9.44 -27.31 9.38
CA VAL A 33 -10.56 -26.64 8.72
C VAL A 33 -10.82 -25.24 9.27
N SER A 34 -11.48 -24.37 8.47
CA SER A 34 -11.84 -23.02 8.91
C SER A 34 -12.75 -23.09 10.14
N GLY A 35 -12.44 -22.26 11.17
CA GLY A 35 -13.20 -22.26 12.43
C GLY A 35 -12.90 -23.44 13.37
N SER A 36 -11.88 -24.27 13.11
CA SER A 36 -11.50 -25.38 13.99
C SER A 36 -10.82 -24.95 15.30
N GLY A 37 -10.29 -23.71 15.39
CA GLY A 37 -9.60 -23.20 16.59
C GLY A 37 -8.10 -22.93 16.42
N LYS A 38 -7.59 -22.89 15.19
CA LYS A 38 -6.18 -22.58 14.88
C LYS A 38 -5.71 -21.24 15.45
N SER A 39 -6.44 -20.17 15.13
CA SER A 39 -6.13 -18.82 15.62
C SER A 39 -6.31 -18.72 17.14
N SER A 40 -7.28 -19.47 17.72
CA SER A 40 -7.46 -19.56 19.16
C SER A 40 -6.26 -20.17 19.86
N LEU A 41 -5.59 -21.17 19.25
CA LEU A 41 -4.36 -21.74 19.78
C LEU A 41 -3.15 -20.80 19.56
N ALA A 42 -2.96 -20.33 18.33
CA ALA A 42 -1.78 -19.53 17.94
C ALA A 42 -1.80 -18.11 18.56
N PHE A 43 -2.88 -17.38 18.40
CA PHE A 43 -2.98 -15.96 18.79
C PHE A 43 -3.61 -15.78 20.18
N ASP A 44 -4.80 -16.34 20.42
CA ASP A 44 -5.52 -16.12 21.69
C ASP A 44 -4.92 -16.92 22.86
N THR A 45 -4.05 -17.90 22.60
CA THR A 45 -3.38 -18.70 23.64
C THR A 45 -1.89 -18.43 23.71
N LEU A 46 -1.11 -18.76 22.67
CA LEU A 46 0.37 -18.65 22.67
C LEU A 46 0.82 -17.19 22.65
N TYR A 47 0.35 -16.42 21.67
CA TYR A 47 0.74 -15.01 21.55
C TYR A 47 0.21 -14.19 22.73
N ALA A 48 -1.04 -14.34 23.10
CA ALA A 48 -1.64 -13.60 24.20
C ALA A 48 -0.88 -13.80 25.52
N GLU A 49 -0.46 -15.03 25.84
CA GLU A 49 0.34 -15.28 27.04
C GLU A 49 1.77 -14.74 26.93
N GLY A 50 2.42 -14.86 25.75
CA GLY A 50 3.75 -14.29 25.51
C GLY A 50 3.76 -12.78 25.64
N HIS A 51 2.78 -12.11 25.04
CA HIS A 51 2.61 -10.66 25.11
C HIS A 51 2.27 -10.20 26.54
N ARG A 52 1.35 -10.93 27.25
CA ARG A 52 1.04 -10.66 28.65
C ARG A 52 2.29 -10.68 29.53
N ARG A 53 3.15 -11.71 29.41
CA ARG A 53 4.41 -11.82 30.16
C ARG A 53 5.38 -10.69 29.83
N TYR A 54 5.46 -10.31 28.55
CA TYR A 54 6.28 -9.19 28.14
C TYR A 54 5.79 -7.88 28.80
N VAL A 55 4.50 -7.60 28.72
CA VAL A 55 3.90 -6.40 29.37
C VAL A 55 4.11 -6.41 30.90
N GLU A 56 3.98 -7.57 31.56
CA GLU A 56 4.26 -7.70 32.98
C GLU A 56 5.72 -7.45 33.36
N SER A 57 6.65 -7.67 32.43
CA SER A 57 8.09 -7.36 32.65
C SER A 57 8.42 -5.88 32.54
N LEU A 58 7.51 -5.05 31.99
CA LEU A 58 7.72 -3.61 31.84
C LEU A 58 7.54 -2.85 33.16
N SER A 59 7.97 -1.58 33.19
CA SER A 59 7.80 -0.71 34.35
C SER A 59 6.33 -0.53 34.75
N ALA A 60 6.08 -0.21 36.03
CA ALA A 60 4.72 0.05 36.54
C ALA A 60 4.00 1.17 35.76
N TYR A 61 4.75 2.19 35.33
CA TYR A 61 4.25 3.28 34.51
C TYR A 61 3.78 2.79 33.13
N ALA A 62 4.59 2.02 32.41
CA ALA A 62 4.22 1.46 31.11
C ALA A 62 3.00 0.52 31.20
N ARG A 63 2.91 -0.30 32.28
CA ARG A 63 1.75 -1.19 32.53
C ARG A 63 0.44 -0.42 32.74
N GLN A 64 0.49 0.79 33.31
CA GLN A 64 -0.70 1.62 33.52
C GLN A 64 -1.31 2.08 32.19
N PHE A 65 -0.50 2.33 31.17
CA PHE A 65 -0.99 2.70 29.84
C PHE A 65 -1.43 1.50 29.01
N LEU A 66 -0.80 0.33 29.16
CA LEU A 66 -1.09 -0.88 28.37
C LEU A 66 -2.27 -1.70 28.92
N GLY A 67 -2.80 -1.35 30.11
CA GLY A 67 -3.93 -2.04 30.73
C GLY A 67 -3.57 -3.43 31.26
N ARG A 68 -4.51 -4.07 31.97
CA ARG A 68 -4.39 -5.46 32.44
C ARG A 68 -4.85 -6.41 31.33
N MET A 69 -3.93 -7.19 30.78
CA MET A 69 -4.26 -8.28 29.87
C MET A 69 -4.78 -9.50 30.63
N SER A 70 -5.91 -10.05 30.19
CA SER A 70 -6.48 -11.27 30.78
C SER A 70 -5.59 -12.47 30.44
N LYS A 71 -5.37 -13.35 31.43
CA LYS A 71 -4.67 -14.62 31.21
C LYS A 71 -5.55 -15.53 30.34
N PRO A 72 -5.00 -16.20 29.29
CA PRO A 72 -5.73 -17.20 28.54
C PRO A 72 -6.28 -18.31 29.45
N LYS A 73 -7.45 -18.83 29.13
CA LYS A 73 -8.06 -19.95 29.87
C LYS A 73 -7.27 -21.22 29.63
N CYS A 74 -6.28 -21.48 30.47
CA CYS A 74 -5.46 -22.69 30.48
C CYS A 74 -4.89 -22.92 31.89
N ASP A 75 -4.47 -24.17 32.19
CA ASP A 75 -3.84 -24.45 33.48
C ASP A 75 -2.48 -23.74 33.54
N TYR A 76 -1.60 -24.00 32.59
CA TYR A 76 -0.31 -23.32 32.47
C TYR A 76 0.26 -23.39 31.08
N ILE A 77 1.13 -22.42 30.77
CA ILE A 77 2.05 -22.46 29.62
C ILE A 77 3.48 -22.28 30.15
N LYS A 78 4.39 -23.21 29.84
CA LYS A 78 5.80 -23.18 30.27
C LYS A 78 6.71 -23.15 29.06
N GLY A 79 7.94 -22.62 29.22
CA GLY A 79 8.96 -22.60 28.18
C GLY A 79 8.71 -21.59 27.06
N LEU A 80 7.73 -20.68 27.20
CA LEU A 80 7.35 -19.70 26.18
C LEU A 80 8.39 -18.58 26.11
N PRO A 81 9.06 -18.37 24.95
CA PRO A 81 9.95 -17.22 24.74
C PRO A 81 9.13 -15.94 24.44
N PRO A 82 9.79 -14.76 24.34
CA PRO A 82 9.15 -13.54 23.86
C PRO A 82 8.44 -13.79 22.53
N ALA A 83 7.16 -13.41 22.43
CA ALA A 83 6.32 -13.70 21.28
C ALA A 83 6.07 -12.44 20.44
N ILE A 84 6.22 -12.59 19.13
CA ILE A 84 5.97 -11.57 18.11
C ILE A 84 4.90 -12.10 17.17
N ALA A 85 3.79 -11.38 17.01
CA ALA A 85 2.75 -11.72 16.05
C ALA A 85 2.88 -10.87 14.77
N ILE A 86 2.68 -11.50 13.63
CA ILE A 86 2.64 -10.86 12.31
C ILE A 86 1.28 -11.17 11.69
N GLU A 87 0.34 -10.23 11.90
CA GLU A 87 -1.04 -10.33 11.42
C GLU A 87 -1.22 -9.62 10.07
N GLN A 88 -2.32 -9.90 9.38
CA GLN A 88 -2.67 -9.31 8.08
C GLN A 88 -3.23 -7.89 8.17
N LYS A 89 -3.52 -7.38 9.35
CA LYS A 89 -4.13 -6.06 9.49
C LYS A 89 -3.19 -4.97 9.03
N VAL A 90 -3.68 -4.08 8.17
CA VAL A 90 -2.96 -2.86 7.79
C VAL A 90 -2.82 -1.98 9.04
N ILE A 91 -1.61 -1.89 9.57
CA ILE A 91 -1.30 -1.28 10.88
C ILE A 91 -1.43 0.24 10.84
N SER A 92 -1.34 0.88 9.68
CA SER A 92 -1.28 2.34 9.61
C SER A 92 -2.42 2.95 8.82
N LYS A 93 -3.31 3.68 9.52
CA LYS A 93 -4.25 4.65 8.93
C LYS A 93 -3.56 5.99 8.57
N ASN A 94 -2.28 6.13 8.88
CA ASN A 94 -1.53 7.37 8.62
C ASN A 94 -1.22 7.50 7.13
N SER A 95 -1.77 8.52 6.50
CA SER A 95 -1.59 8.80 5.07
C SER A 95 -0.16 9.26 4.69
N ARG A 96 0.70 9.55 5.68
CA ARG A 96 2.13 9.83 5.46
C ARG A 96 3.00 8.59 5.48
N SER A 97 2.51 7.45 6.00
CA SER A 97 3.27 6.20 6.05
C SER A 97 3.49 5.63 4.65
N THR A 98 4.71 5.20 4.37
CA THR A 98 5.14 4.60 3.09
C THR A 98 5.82 3.27 3.32
N VAL A 99 6.01 2.47 2.26
CA VAL A 99 6.84 1.25 2.31
C VAL A 99 8.21 1.55 2.91
N GLY A 100 8.87 2.64 2.46
CA GLY A 100 10.17 3.04 2.96
C GLY A 100 10.21 3.33 4.47
N THR A 101 9.17 3.99 5.02
CA THR A 101 9.10 4.26 6.47
C THR A 101 8.69 3.00 7.25
N SER A 102 7.82 2.16 6.71
CA SER A 102 7.40 0.92 7.37
C SER A 102 8.50 -0.13 7.44
N THR A 103 9.45 -0.12 6.48
CA THR A 103 10.63 -1.00 6.46
C THR A 103 11.86 -0.38 7.12
N GLU A 104 11.75 0.84 7.61
CA GLU A 104 12.84 1.66 8.15
C GLU A 104 13.95 2.01 7.13
N ILE A 105 13.85 1.54 5.88
CA ILE A 105 14.86 1.82 4.84
C ILE A 105 14.99 3.32 4.59
N TYR A 106 13.87 4.06 4.65
CA TYR A 106 13.87 5.51 4.46
C TYR A 106 14.71 6.26 5.51
N GLU A 107 14.70 5.79 6.77
CA GLU A 107 15.50 6.38 7.84
C GLU A 107 17.00 6.22 7.57
N TYR A 108 17.40 5.04 7.09
CA TYR A 108 18.80 4.81 6.68
C TYR A 108 19.19 5.62 5.45
N LEU A 109 18.30 5.75 4.45
CA LEU A 109 18.53 6.59 3.27
C LEU A 109 18.73 8.07 3.67
N ARG A 110 17.87 8.58 4.53
CA ARG A 110 17.94 9.95 5.05
C ARG A 110 19.29 10.25 5.71
N LEU A 111 19.74 9.33 6.58
CA LEU A 111 21.04 9.43 7.23
C LEU A 111 22.19 9.30 6.22
N LEU A 112 22.07 8.46 5.22
CA LEU A 112 23.08 8.28 4.18
C LEU A 112 23.26 9.58 3.38
N PHE A 113 22.16 10.19 2.91
CA PHE A 113 22.22 11.45 2.16
C PHE A 113 22.71 12.62 3.00
N ALA A 114 22.41 12.64 4.31
CA ALA A 114 22.94 13.66 5.21
C ALA A 114 24.46 13.56 5.41
N ARG A 115 25.06 12.36 5.26
CA ARG A 115 26.48 12.13 5.57
C ARG A 115 27.39 12.11 4.34
N ILE A 116 26.93 11.54 3.24
CA ILE A 116 27.72 11.37 2.02
C ILE A 116 27.06 11.97 0.78
N GLY A 117 25.96 12.69 0.93
CA GLY A 117 25.31 13.37 -0.17
C GLY A 117 26.04 14.66 -0.57
N HIS A 118 26.25 14.86 -1.87
CA HIS A 118 26.87 16.06 -2.44
C HIS A 118 25.80 16.96 -3.04
N THR A 119 25.84 18.24 -2.75
CA THR A 119 24.90 19.25 -3.26
C THR A 119 25.34 19.73 -4.64
N PHE A 120 24.39 19.80 -5.59
CA PHE A 120 24.66 20.29 -6.93
C PHE A 120 23.77 21.49 -7.24
N SER A 121 24.36 22.52 -7.90
CA SER A 121 23.57 23.66 -8.36
C SER A 121 22.57 23.25 -9.42
N PRO A 122 21.29 23.67 -9.34
CA PRO A 122 20.28 23.40 -10.37
C PRO A 122 20.51 24.22 -11.65
N ILE A 123 21.38 25.26 -11.62
CA ILE A 123 21.66 26.15 -12.74
C ILE A 123 22.84 25.62 -13.57
N SER A 124 23.99 25.42 -12.95
CA SER A 124 25.21 24.99 -13.66
C SER A 124 25.43 23.48 -13.62
N GLY A 125 24.77 22.75 -12.70
CA GLY A 125 25.03 21.33 -12.45
C GLY A 125 26.36 21.04 -11.75
N ASN A 126 27.10 22.07 -11.34
CA ASN A 126 28.35 21.92 -10.61
C ASN A 126 28.12 21.58 -9.14
N GLU A 127 29.06 20.86 -8.54
CA GLU A 127 29.02 20.54 -7.12
C GLU A 127 29.24 21.80 -6.29
N VAL A 128 28.39 22.01 -5.28
CA VAL A 128 28.49 23.12 -4.32
C VAL A 128 29.33 22.64 -3.16
N LYS A 129 30.43 23.35 -2.91
CA LYS A 129 31.39 23.06 -1.83
C LYS A 129 31.72 24.32 -1.08
N ARG A 130 32.00 24.15 0.21
CA ARG A 130 32.80 25.13 0.95
C ARG A 130 34.23 24.90 0.58
N HIS A 131 34.85 25.88 -0.05
CA HIS A 131 36.27 25.82 -0.35
C HIS A 131 37.06 26.25 0.86
N THR A 132 38.12 25.51 1.13
CA THR A 132 39.15 25.85 2.10
C THR A 132 40.32 26.54 1.43
N VAL A 133 41.21 27.14 2.22
CA VAL A 133 42.44 27.67 1.68
C VAL A 133 43.27 26.58 0.98
N GLU A 134 43.23 25.37 1.51
CA GLU A 134 43.90 24.20 0.94
C GLU A 134 43.34 23.83 -0.45
N ASP A 135 42.03 23.96 -0.67
CA ASP A 135 41.40 23.70 -1.99
C ASP A 135 41.93 24.69 -3.05
N VAL A 136 42.07 25.96 -2.68
CA VAL A 136 42.65 26.99 -3.57
C VAL A 136 44.07 26.64 -3.88
N ILE A 137 44.90 26.31 -2.86
CA ILE A 137 46.29 25.91 -3.00
C ILE A 137 46.42 24.69 -3.92
N ASN A 138 45.58 23.64 -3.70
CA ASN A 138 45.58 22.43 -4.49
C ASN A 138 45.21 22.70 -5.95
N LYS A 139 44.32 23.67 -6.18
CA LYS A 139 44.02 24.12 -7.55
C LYS A 139 45.20 24.82 -8.22
N VAL A 140 45.85 25.72 -7.48
CA VAL A 140 47.04 26.46 -7.98
C VAL A 140 48.20 25.49 -8.28
N LYS A 141 48.38 24.44 -7.46
CA LYS A 141 49.40 23.39 -7.70
C LYS A 141 49.19 22.67 -9.02
N THR A 142 48.01 22.71 -9.66
CA THR A 142 47.76 22.14 -10.98
C THR A 142 48.28 23.06 -12.10
N PHE A 143 48.69 24.27 -11.81
CA PHE A 143 49.19 25.20 -12.83
C PHE A 143 50.65 24.87 -13.19
N SER A 144 51.07 25.21 -14.41
CA SER A 144 52.44 25.05 -14.84
C SER A 144 53.35 26.03 -14.11
N GLU A 145 54.57 25.64 -13.78
CA GLU A 145 55.57 26.55 -13.18
C GLU A 145 55.76 27.83 -14.00
N GLY A 146 55.88 28.96 -13.35
CA GLY A 146 55.98 30.27 -13.99
C GLY A 146 54.63 30.89 -14.39
N THR A 147 53.51 30.20 -14.20
CA THR A 147 52.13 30.74 -14.45
C THR A 147 51.90 31.96 -13.54
N ARG A 148 51.59 33.10 -14.15
CA ARG A 148 51.25 34.33 -13.44
C ARG A 148 49.74 34.36 -13.19
N PHE A 149 49.36 34.55 -11.94
CA PHE A 149 47.97 34.69 -11.53
C PHE A 149 47.79 35.79 -10.47
N VAL A 150 46.56 36.21 -10.28
CA VAL A 150 46.17 37.25 -9.37
C VAL A 150 45.15 36.69 -8.36
N VAL A 151 45.36 36.94 -7.09
CA VAL A 151 44.41 36.66 -6.02
C VAL A 151 43.50 37.87 -5.87
N LEU A 152 42.20 37.66 -6.00
CA LEU A 152 41.20 38.71 -6.04
C LEU A 152 40.14 38.46 -4.91
N SER A 153 39.71 39.56 -4.31
CA SER A 153 38.63 39.60 -3.33
C SER A 153 37.46 40.45 -3.85
N PRO A 154 36.20 40.03 -3.80
CA PRO A 154 35.08 40.87 -4.24
C PRO A 154 34.99 42.13 -3.35
N VAL A 155 34.58 43.24 -3.96
CA VAL A 155 34.28 44.46 -3.21
C VAL A 155 32.96 44.29 -2.51
N VAL A 156 32.97 44.08 -1.16
CA VAL A 156 31.77 43.97 -0.35
C VAL A 156 31.29 45.35 0.05
N ARG A 157 30.12 45.74 -0.42
CA ARG A 157 29.56 47.06 -0.09
C ARG A 157 28.80 46.96 1.24
N ILE A 158 29.20 47.78 2.20
CA ILE A 158 28.46 47.91 3.48
C ILE A 158 27.23 48.81 3.23
N ALA A 159 26.08 48.45 3.84
CA ALA A 159 24.85 49.21 3.71
C ALA A 159 25.09 50.71 3.99
N ASP A 160 24.44 51.55 3.18
CA ASP A 160 24.50 53.01 3.20
C ASP A 160 25.81 53.64 2.68
N ARG A 161 26.74 52.91 2.04
CA ARG A 161 27.94 53.50 1.43
C ARG A 161 27.86 53.52 -0.09
N THR A 162 28.36 54.60 -0.68
CA THR A 162 28.55 54.69 -2.13
C THR A 162 29.79 53.87 -2.55
N LEU A 163 29.85 53.41 -3.81
CA LEU A 163 31.00 52.68 -4.35
C LEU A 163 32.31 53.48 -4.17
N SER A 164 32.26 54.81 -4.39
CA SER A 164 33.42 55.70 -4.18
C SER A 164 33.91 55.69 -2.75
N GLN A 165 33.03 55.78 -1.78
CA GLN A 165 33.40 55.70 -0.38
C GLN A 165 34.01 54.34 0.00
N GLN A 166 33.47 53.24 -0.54
CA GLN A 166 33.98 51.88 -0.32
C GLN A 166 35.39 51.72 -0.89
N LEU A 167 35.59 52.17 -2.15
CA LEU A 167 36.90 52.12 -2.81
C LEU A 167 37.93 53.01 -2.08
N THR A 168 37.54 54.17 -1.56
CA THR A 168 38.41 55.03 -0.73
C THR A 168 38.87 54.32 0.56
N MET A 169 38.01 53.55 1.18
CA MET A 169 38.40 52.75 2.35
C MET A 169 39.35 51.60 2.01
N ILE A 170 39.08 50.91 0.92
CA ILE A 170 39.94 49.83 0.39
C ILE A 170 41.34 50.39 0.07
N MET A 171 41.43 51.60 -0.48
CA MET A 171 42.67 52.30 -0.70
C MET A 171 43.40 52.65 0.64
N GLN A 172 42.67 53.08 1.66
CA GLN A 172 43.22 53.34 3.00
C GLN A 172 43.72 52.06 3.70
N GLN A 173 43.16 50.89 3.37
CA GLN A 173 43.68 49.58 3.82
C GLN A 173 44.98 49.14 3.10
N GLY A 174 45.40 49.89 2.09
CA GLY A 174 46.66 49.64 1.39
C GLY A 174 46.49 49.00 -0.01
N TYR A 175 45.29 48.69 -0.45
CA TYR A 175 45.04 48.14 -1.79
C TYR A 175 45.01 49.24 -2.87
N THR A 176 45.78 49.10 -3.90
CA THR A 176 45.95 50.16 -4.91
C THR A 176 45.26 49.88 -6.25
N ARG A 177 44.77 48.67 -6.43
CA ARG A 177 44.22 48.20 -7.75
C ARG A 177 42.96 47.40 -7.57
N VAL A 178 42.06 47.51 -8.53
CA VAL A 178 40.86 46.68 -8.69
C VAL A 178 40.86 46.06 -10.07
N PHE A 179 40.14 44.93 -10.13
CA PHE A 179 39.87 44.26 -11.39
C PHE A 179 38.36 44.47 -11.74
N VAL A 180 38.13 45.18 -12.85
CA VAL A 180 36.76 45.61 -13.25
C VAL A 180 36.52 45.15 -14.67
N LYS A 181 35.49 44.39 -14.92
CA LYS A 181 35.07 43.91 -16.24
C LYS A 181 36.20 43.27 -17.10
N GLY A 182 37.16 42.62 -16.46
CA GLY A 182 38.26 41.94 -17.16
C GLY A 182 39.55 42.73 -17.19
N ASP A 183 39.58 44.00 -16.78
CA ASP A 183 40.75 44.87 -16.81
C ASP A 183 41.21 45.34 -15.41
N PHE A 184 42.53 45.52 -15.27
CA PHE A 184 43.14 46.06 -14.07
C PHE A 184 43.19 47.58 -14.09
N GLN A 185 42.57 48.25 -13.08
CA GLN A 185 42.52 49.68 -12.98
C GLN A 185 43.08 50.11 -11.60
N ARG A 186 43.73 51.27 -11.54
CA ARG A 186 44.17 51.87 -10.26
C ARG A 186 42.94 52.53 -9.59
N ILE A 187 42.83 52.37 -8.28
CA ILE A 187 41.73 52.97 -7.52
C ILE A 187 41.78 54.49 -7.58
N ASP A 188 42.99 55.10 -7.55
CA ASP A 188 43.17 56.56 -7.64
C ASP A 188 42.65 57.13 -8.96
N ASP A 189 42.90 56.43 -10.07
CA ASP A 189 42.46 56.85 -11.39
C ASP A 189 40.93 56.77 -11.53
N LEU A 190 40.31 55.75 -10.92
CA LEU A 190 38.87 55.60 -10.86
C LEU A 190 38.17 56.67 -10.04
N LEU A 191 38.76 57.09 -8.92
CA LEU A 191 38.21 58.10 -8.02
C LEU A 191 38.40 59.53 -8.57
N ASN A 192 39.51 59.81 -9.31
CA ASN A 192 39.83 61.14 -9.84
C ASN A 192 39.15 61.50 -11.18
N ASP A 193 38.88 60.50 -12.05
CA ASP A 193 38.42 60.72 -13.44
C ASP A 193 36.90 60.81 -13.57
N ASN A 194 36.11 60.80 -12.53
CA ASN A 194 34.65 60.69 -12.56
C ASN A 194 34.13 59.54 -13.47
N LYS A 195 34.93 58.53 -13.70
CA LYS A 195 34.66 57.36 -14.53
C LYS A 195 33.98 56.21 -13.75
N LEU A 196 33.69 56.41 -12.51
CA LEU A 196 32.94 55.49 -11.71
C LEU A 196 31.47 55.53 -12.15
N ASP A 197 31.10 54.49 -12.95
CA ASP A 197 29.71 54.22 -13.21
C ASP A 197 29.09 53.66 -11.92
N GLU A 198 28.30 54.46 -11.19
CA GLU A 198 27.61 54.06 -9.96
C GLU A 198 26.65 52.90 -10.19
N ASN A 199 26.34 52.56 -11.43
CA ASN A 199 25.50 51.45 -11.86
C ASN A 199 26.30 50.13 -12.04
N ILE A 200 27.63 50.11 -11.82
CA ILE A 200 28.39 48.86 -11.85
C ILE A 200 27.91 48.01 -10.65
N LYS A 201 27.41 46.83 -10.99
CA LYS A 201 27.05 45.85 -9.96
C LYS A 201 28.30 45.40 -9.20
N ASP A 202 28.19 45.25 -7.89
CA ASP A 202 29.30 44.86 -6.99
C ASP A 202 29.95 43.54 -7.42
N GLU A 203 29.20 42.63 -8.02
CA GLU A 203 29.65 41.36 -8.59
C GLU A 203 30.76 41.48 -9.66
N ASN A 204 30.93 42.66 -10.23
CA ASN A 204 31.88 42.91 -11.32
C ASN A 204 33.14 43.66 -10.89
N ILE A 205 33.32 43.94 -9.61
CA ILE A 205 34.48 44.67 -9.06
C ILE A 205 35.16 43.78 -8.05
N TRP A 206 36.47 43.59 -8.24
CA TRP A 206 37.31 42.77 -7.37
C TRP A 206 38.55 43.53 -6.93
N THR A 207 38.86 43.52 -5.69
CA THR A 207 40.11 44.08 -5.14
C THR A 207 41.26 43.14 -5.45
N VAL A 208 42.37 43.65 -5.93
CA VAL A 208 43.62 42.90 -6.15
C VAL A 208 44.33 42.74 -4.82
N VAL A 209 44.30 41.52 -4.26
CA VAL A 209 44.98 41.19 -3.00
C VAL A 209 46.47 40.96 -3.26
N ASP A 210 46.81 40.08 -4.19
CA ASP A 210 48.20 39.77 -4.55
C ASP A 210 48.36 39.32 -6.01
N ARG A 211 49.61 39.42 -6.48
CA ARG A 211 50.03 38.97 -7.84
C ARG A 211 51.21 38.02 -7.71
N ILE A 212 51.03 36.79 -8.02
CA ILE A 212 51.97 35.71 -7.75
C ILE A 212 52.35 35.04 -9.08
N ALA A 213 53.64 34.71 -9.24
CA ALA A 213 54.10 33.73 -10.21
C ALA A 213 54.21 32.38 -9.49
N TRP A 214 53.60 31.33 -10.03
CA TRP A 214 53.63 30.02 -9.40
C TRP A 214 55.02 29.40 -9.47
N GLU A 215 55.60 29.13 -8.32
CA GLU A 215 56.82 28.35 -8.11
C GLU A 215 56.56 27.34 -7.00
N SER A 216 57.03 26.09 -7.15
CA SER A 216 56.75 25.00 -6.21
C SER A 216 57.70 25.04 -5.00
N ASP A 217 57.99 26.24 -4.48
CA ASP A 217 58.78 26.46 -3.29
C ASP A 217 57.89 26.79 -2.04
N ASN A 218 58.50 26.66 -0.84
CA ASN A 218 57.79 26.92 0.40
C ASN A 218 57.42 28.40 0.62
N ASP A 219 58.23 29.32 0.11
CA ASP A 219 58.01 30.76 0.26
C ASP A 219 56.81 31.21 -0.58
N THR A 220 56.69 30.75 -1.81
CA THR A 220 55.52 31.00 -2.68
C THR A 220 54.25 30.36 -2.11
N LEU A 221 54.34 29.15 -1.53
CA LEU A 221 53.19 28.48 -0.87
C LEU A 221 52.75 29.29 0.35
N SER A 222 53.66 29.73 1.24
CA SER A 222 53.27 30.52 2.42
C SER A 222 52.63 31.85 2.01
N ARG A 223 53.21 32.55 1.04
CA ARG A 223 52.68 33.81 0.48
C ARG A 223 51.29 33.60 -0.13
N LEU A 224 51.08 32.51 -0.88
CA LEU A 224 49.79 32.19 -1.44
C LEU A 224 48.77 31.92 -0.34
N THR A 225 49.14 31.18 0.71
CA THR A 225 48.24 30.88 1.83
C THR A 225 47.78 32.18 2.49
N ASP A 226 48.70 33.07 2.84
CA ASP A 226 48.39 34.37 3.47
C ASP A 226 47.51 35.26 2.58
N SER A 227 47.81 35.27 1.27
CA SER A 227 47.02 36.04 0.30
C SER A 227 45.59 35.50 0.11
N VAL A 228 45.40 34.17 0.10
CA VAL A 228 44.07 33.52 0.00
C VAL A 228 43.27 33.72 1.27
N GLU A 229 43.90 33.58 2.47
CA GLU A 229 43.25 33.89 3.75
C GLU A 229 42.76 35.35 3.79
N THR A 230 43.62 36.28 3.39
CA THR A 230 43.29 37.70 3.27
C THR A 230 42.12 37.90 2.28
N ALA A 231 42.16 37.26 1.11
CA ALA A 231 41.10 37.38 0.11
C ALA A 231 39.74 36.87 0.62
N PHE A 232 39.72 35.76 1.34
CA PHE A 232 38.49 35.25 1.94
C PHE A 232 38.00 36.18 3.07
N TYR A 233 38.89 36.72 3.88
CA TYR A 233 38.53 37.66 4.97
C TYR A 233 37.90 38.94 4.43
N GLU A 234 38.57 39.60 3.46
CA GLU A 234 38.11 40.88 2.87
C GLU A 234 36.87 40.65 1.97
N GLY A 235 36.77 39.51 1.32
CA GLY A 235 35.70 39.15 0.40
C GLY A 235 34.48 38.52 1.05
N ASP A 236 34.38 38.60 2.41
CA ASP A 236 33.26 37.97 3.13
C ASP A 236 33.08 36.51 2.76
N GLY A 237 34.18 35.77 2.63
CA GLY A 237 34.23 34.35 2.30
C GLY A 237 34.38 34.02 0.81
N ALA A 238 34.48 35.00 -0.08
CA ALA A 238 34.69 34.75 -1.50
C ALA A 238 36.11 35.14 -1.97
N CYS A 239 36.72 34.33 -2.79
CA CYS A 239 38.03 34.53 -3.42
C CYS A 239 38.00 34.12 -4.89
N ARG A 240 38.75 34.82 -5.71
CA ARG A 240 38.92 34.51 -7.13
C ARG A 240 40.39 34.45 -7.54
N ILE A 241 40.78 33.43 -8.28
CA ILE A 241 42.08 33.31 -8.88
C ILE A 241 41.98 33.59 -10.39
N ALA A 242 42.69 34.61 -10.88
CA ALA A 242 42.66 34.93 -12.30
C ALA A 242 44.06 34.67 -12.93
N ILE A 243 44.14 33.78 -13.94
CA ILE A 243 45.39 33.49 -14.63
C ILE A 243 45.60 34.54 -15.74
N MET A 244 46.80 35.08 -15.80
CA MET A 244 47.15 36.12 -16.76
C MET A 244 48.19 35.61 -17.75
N PRO A 245 48.13 36.01 -19.06
CA PRO A 245 47.18 36.96 -19.66
C PRO A 245 45.90 36.31 -20.21
N ALA A 246 45.71 34.99 -19.98
CA ALA A 246 44.60 34.22 -20.58
C ALA A 246 43.22 34.60 -20.03
N ASN A 247 43.18 35.39 -18.97
CA ASN A 247 41.96 35.82 -18.27
C ASN A 247 41.03 34.64 -17.87
N ILE A 248 41.63 33.47 -17.51
CA ILE A 248 40.91 32.30 -16.99
C ILE A 248 40.71 32.52 -15.50
N VAL A 249 39.46 32.47 -15.07
CA VAL A 249 39.09 32.72 -13.66
C VAL A 249 38.58 31.45 -12.99
N TYR A 250 38.90 31.30 -11.68
CA TYR A 250 38.41 30.27 -10.81
C TYR A 250 37.84 30.92 -9.56
N ASP A 251 36.58 30.69 -9.29
CA ASP A 251 35.87 31.23 -8.11
C ASP A 251 35.89 30.23 -6.97
N PHE A 252 36.16 30.73 -5.76
CA PHE A 252 36.15 29.95 -4.52
C PHE A 252 35.31 30.68 -3.47
N SER A 253 34.55 29.94 -2.66
CA SER A 253 33.77 30.50 -1.57
C SER A 253 33.86 29.59 -0.36
N THR A 254 34.06 30.19 0.83
CA THR A 254 33.92 29.49 2.12
C THR A 254 32.46 29.35 2.53
N ARG A 255 31.55 30.02 1.82
CA ARG A 255 30.11 29.87 1.96
C ARG A 255 29.58 28.71 1.11
N PHE A 256 28.50 28.13 1.55
CA PHE A 256 27.85 27.06 0.79
C PHE A 256 26.93 27.69 -0.26
N GLU A 257 27.52 28.24 -1.31
CA GLU A 257 26.84 29.00 -2.36
C GLU A 257 27.46 28.71 -3.75
N ALA A 258 26.62 28.75 -4.78
CA ALA A 258 27.04 28.66 -6.19
C ALA A 258 25.99 29.37 -7.07
N ASP A 259 26.43 29.91 -8.22
CA ASP A 259 25.56 30.56 -9.22
C ASP A 259 24.63 31.65 -8.64
N GLY A 260 25.06 32.36 -7.58
CA GLY A 260 24.28 33.41 -6.91
C GLY A 260 23.17 32.87 -6.00
N MET A 261 23.15 31.55 -5.72
CA MET A 261 22.23 30.91 -4.79
C MET A 261 22.97 30.44 -3.55
N THR A 262 22.37 30.66 -2.38
CA THR A 262 22.83 30.07 -1.12
C THR A 262 22.11 28.75 -0.89
N PHE A 263 22.85 27.71 -0.50
CA PHE A 263 22.32 26.36 -0.27
C PHE A 263 22.36 26.04 1.22
N GLU A 264 21.45 25.17 1.66
CA GLU A 264 21.50 24.57 2.99
C GLU A 264 22.42 23.35 2.98
N GLU A 265 23.24 23.17 4.02
CA GLU A 265 24.05 21.96 4.15
C GLU A 265 23.15 20.74 4.35
N PRO A 266 23.50 19.58 3.75
CA PRO A 266 22.76 18.36 3.93
C PRO A 266 22.63 17.99 5.42
N SER A 267 21.42 17.93 5.90
CA SER A 267 21.08 17.55 7.27
C SER A 267 20.02 16.47 7.29
N ASP A 268 19.96 15.69 8.35
CA ASP A 268 18.95 14.65 8.52
C ASP A 268 17.52 15.20 8.42
N GLY A 269 17.29 16.42 8.97
CA GLY A 269 15.99 17.11 8.89
C GLY A 269 15.56 17.48 7.48
N MET A 270 16.50 17.82 6.58
CA MET A 270 16.24 18.17 5.18
C MET A 270 15.57 17.04 4.39
N PHE A 271 15.89 15.80 4.72
CA PHE A 271 15.34 14.61 4.04
C PHE A 271 14.14 13.99 4.75
N SER A 272 13.61 14.64 5.80
CA SER A 272 12.45 14.17 6.55
C SER A 272 11.17 14.86 6.08
N PHE A 273 10.29 14.13 5.41
CA PHE A 273 8.97 14.65 5.06
C PHE A 273 7.99 14.70 6.25
N HIS A 274 8.40 14.20 7.43
CA HIS A 274 7.67 14.36 8.69
C HIS A 274 8.04 15.67 9.42
N SER A 275 9.18 16.26 9.07
CA SER A 275 9.68 17.51 9.66
C SER A 275 9.31 18.71 8.77
N PRO A 276 8.92 19.85 9.32
CA PRO A 276 8.71 21.10 8.56
C PRO A 276 9.97 21.57 7.81
N ILE A 277 11.17 21.17 8.27
CA ILE A 277 12.45 21.51 7.63
C ILE A 277 12.54 20.88 6.22
N GLY A 278 12.18 19.59 6.08
CA GLY A 278 12.31 18.86 4.82
C GLY A 278 11.00 18.68 4.03
N ALA A 279 9.85 18.83 4.70
CA ALA A 279 8.55 18.64 4.05
C ALA A 279 8.27 19.70 2.98
N CYS A 280 7.68 19.29 1.86
CA CYS A 280 7.16 20.22 0.85
C CYS A 280 6.17 21.19 1.49
N PRO A 281 6.32 22.52 1.32
CA PRO A 281 5.48 23.51 1.99
C PRO A 281 4.02 23.47 1.52
N MET A 282 3.75 23.03 0.28
CA MET A 282 2.38 22.96 -0.26
C MET A 282 1.59 21.77 0.27
N CYS A 283 2.20 20.58 0.38
CA CYS A 283 1.50 19.37 0.80
C CYS A 283 1.92 18.88 2.20
N GLU A 284 2.78 19.59 2.89
CA GLU A 284 3.26 19.26 4.25
C GLU A 284 3.73 17.80 4.38
N GLY A 285 4.38 17.27 3.36
CA GLY A 285 4.90 15.90 3.34
C GLY A 285 3.88 14.81 2.99
N PHE A 286 2.62 15.15 2.66
CA PHE A 286 1.63 14.16 2.22
C PHE A 286 1.83 13.68 0.77
N GLY A 287 2.49 14.48 -0.06
CA GLY A 287 2.65 14.22 -1.49
C GLY A 287 1.39 14.48 -2.32
N MET A 288 0.27 14.72 -1.66
CA MET A 288 -1.04 14.98 -2.24
C MET A 288 -1.69 16.20 -1.61
N VAL A 289 -2.53 16.89 -2.39
CA VAL A 289 -3.33 18.05 -1.94
C VAL A 289 -4.78 17.85 -2.34
N ILE A 290 -5.69 18.58 -1.71
CA ILE A 290 -7.09 18.64 -2.16
C ILE A 290 -7.15 19.62 -3.32
N GLY A 291 -7.23 19.10 -4.53
CA GLY A 291 -7.28 19.86 -5.77
C GLY A 291 -8.44 19.45 -6.68
N ILE A 292 -8.44 19.94 -7.90
CA ILE A 292 -9.36 19.49 -8.94
C ILE A 292 -8.82 18.15 -9.47
N ASP A 293 -9.59 17.10 -9.36
CA ASP A 293 -9.20 15.74 -9.77
C ASP A 293 -9.48 15.55 -11.26
N GLU A 294 -8.43 15.33 -12.05
CA GLU A 294 -8.51 15.07 -13.48
C GLU A 294 -9.48 13.93 -13.80
N LYS A 295 -9.51 12.89 -13.00
CA LYS A 295 -10.38 11.71 -13.21
C LYS A 295 -11.86 12.06 -13.00
N LEU A 296 -12.17 13.04 -12.17
CA LEU A 296 -13.53 13.52 -11.98
C LEU A 296 -13.95 14.49 -13.08
N VAL A 297 -13.00 15.24 -13.65
CA VAL A 297 -13.23 16.17 -14.76
C VAL A 297 -13.35 15.44 -16.09
N ILE A 298 -12.47 14.45 -16.31
CA ILE A 298 -12.43 13.63 -17.54
C ILE A 298 -12.58 12.14 -17.12
N PRO A 299 -13.82 11.73 -16.82
CA PRO A 299 -14.12 10.40 -16.33
C PRO A 299 -13.93 9.29 -17.36
N ASP A 300 -14.10 9.62 -18.64
CA ASP A 300 -13.94 8.71 -19.76
C ASP A 300 -12.95 9.31 -20.76
N SER A 301 -11.72 8.84 -20.71
CA SER A 301 -10.66 9.28 -21.60
C SER A 301 -10.78 8.73 -23.01
N SER A 302 -11.70 7.77 -23.27
CA SER A 302 -11.98 7.27 -24.61
C SER A 302 -12.82 8.24 -25.44
N LEU A 303 -13.49 9.18 -24.81
CA LEU A 303 -14.25 10.25 -25.46
C LEU A 303 -13.31 11.38 -25.92
N SER A 304 -13.69 11.99 -27.04
CA SER A 304 -13.07 13.22 -27.51
C SER A 304 -13.69 14.47 -26.84
N VAL A 305 -13.09 15.63 -27.00
CA VAL A 305 -13.70 16.90 -26.54
C VAL A 305 -15.05 17.11 -27.23
N TYR A 306 -15.15 16.75 -28.51
CA TYR A 306 -16.41 16.84 -29.27
C TYR A 306 -17.49 15.90 -28.71
N ASP A 307 -17.12 14.67 -28.31
CA ASP A 307 -18.05 13.70 -27.71
C ASP A 307 -18.36 14.00 -26.24
N GLY A 308 -17.66 14.98 -25.63
CA GLY A 308 -17.93 15.45 -24.28
C GLY A 308 -17.10 14.78 -23.20
N CYS A 309 -15.82 14.55 -23.42
CA CYS A 309 -14.93 14.00 -22.40
C CYS A 309 -14.85 14.89 -21.12
N VAL A 310 -15.06 16.20 -21.24
CA VAL A 310 -14.99 17.14 -20.11
C VAL A 310 -16.34 17.19 -19.39
N GLN A 311 -16.49 16.45 -18.32
CA GLN A 311 -17.74 16.29 -17.57
C GLN A 311 -18.29 17.60 -16.98
N CYS A 312 -17.42 18.51 -16.55
CA CYS A 312 -17.84 19.78 -15.95
C CYS A 312 -18.47 20.74 -16.97
N TRP A 313 -18.31 20.49 -18.27
CA TRP A 313 -18.91 21.26 -19.36
C TRP A 313 -20.26 20.67 -19.85
N HIS A 314 -20.86 19.73 -19.12
CA HIS A 314 -22.18 19.18 -19.47
C HIS A 314 -23.33 20.03 -18.90
N GLY A 315 -24.47 19.95 -19.58
CA GLY A 315 -25.70 20.67 -19.25
C GLY A 315 -25.86 21.98 -20.02
N GLU A 316 -27.07 22.57 -19.99
CA GLU A 316 -27.43 23.73 -20.85
C GLU A 316 -26.50 24.95 -20.65
N LYS A 317 -26.28 25.34 -19.38
CA LYS A 317 -25.46 26.53 -19.07
C LYS A 317 -23.97 26.27 -19.21
N MET A 318 -23.49 25.11 -18.75
CA MET A 318 -22.06 24.78 -18.75
C MET A 318 -21.60 24.25 -20.11
N GLY A 319 -22.52 23.77 -20.94
CA GLY A 319 -22.24 23.35 -22.33
C GLY A 319 -21.74 24.46 -23.25
N GLU A 320 -21.97 25.72 -22.88
CA GLU A 320 -21.46 26.88 -23.62
C GLU A 320 -19.91 26.94 -23.58
N TRP A 321 -19.28 26.49 -22.50
CA TRP A 321 -17.81 26.35 -22.41
C TRP A 321 -17.28 25.39 -23.46
N LYS A 322 -17.92 24.21 -23.61
CA LYS A 322 -17.56 23.25 -24.66
C LYS A 322 -17.70 23.84 -26.06
N LYS A 323 -18.84 24.49 -26.36
CA LYS A 323 -19.08 25.09 -27.67
C LYS A 323 -18.04 26.16 -28.01
N GLU A 324 -17.74 27.00 -27.04
CA GLU A 324 -16.79 28.10 -27.20
C GLU A 324 -15.35 27.55 -27.35
N PHE A 325 -14.95 26.54 -26.56
CA PHE A 325 -13.67 25.88 -26.74
C PHE A 325 -13.52 25.26 -28.14
N ILE A 326 -14.54 24.52 -28.62
CA ILE A 326 -14.54 23.90 -29.96
C ILE A 326 -14.42 24.96 -31.04
N ARG A 327 -15.11 26.07 -30.91
CA ARG A 327 -15.05 27.21 -31.86
C ARG A 327 -13.63 27.79 -31.95
N ARG A 328 -12.93 27.92 -30.81
CA ARG A 328 -11.57 28.49 -30.78
C ARG A 328 -10.50 27.46 -31.17
N ALA A 329 -10.73 26.20 -30.86
CA ALA A 329 -9.80 25.08 -31.13
C ALA A 329 -9.39 24.97 -32.63
N ALA A 330 -10.26 25.39 -33.54
CA ALA A 330 -9.99 25.41 -34.97
C ALA A 330 -8.81 26.32 -35.35
N THR A 331 -8.65 27.47 -34.67
CA THR A 331 -7.54 28.41 -34.90
C THR A 331 -6.19 27.82 -34.57
N ASP A 332 -6.10 27.09 -33.47
CA ASP A 332 -4.86 26.45 -32.98
C ASP A 332 -4.68 25.02 -33.50
N LYS A 333 -5.56 24.54 -34.42
CA LYS A 333 -5.54 23.16 -34.97
C LYS A 333 -5.58 22.08 -33.87
N PHE A 334 -6.34 22.32 -32.81
CA PHE A 334 -6.55 21.34 -31.75
C PHE A 334 -7.40 20.15 -32.26
N PRO A 335 -7.01 18.87 -32.03
CA PRO A 335 -7.71 17.69 -32.56
C PRO A 335 -8.97 17.36 -31.70
N ILE A 336 -10.06 18.08 -31.91
CA ILE A 336 -11.30 17.99 -31.13
C ILE A 336 -12.01 16.61 -31.19
N PHE A 337 -11.77 15.81 -32.25
CA PHE A 337 -12.34 14.49 -32.44
C PHE A 337 -11.45 13.35 -31.93
N GLU A 338 -10.22 13.65 -31.52
CA GLU A 338 -9.31 12.63 -31.01
C GLU A 338 -9.63 12.29 -29.55
N PRO A 339 -9.72 10.99 -29.17
CA PRO A 339 -9.91 10.59 -27.78
C PRO A 339 -8.87 11.20 -26.85
N TYR A 340 -9.31 11.62 -25.64
CA TYR A 340 -8.43 12.31 -24.68
C TYR A 340 -7.14 11.54 -24.40
N TYR A 341 -7.18 10.19 -24.26
CA TYR A 341 -5.99 9.38 -24.00
C TYR A 341 -4.95 9.42 -25.13
N LYS A 342 -5.37 9.75 -26.39
CA LYS A 342 -4.47 9.86 -27.53
C LYS A 342 -3.88 11.25 -27.70
N LEU A 343 -4.49 12.27 -27.08
CA LEU A 343 -3.96 13.64 -27.16
C LEU A 343 -2.51 13.69 -26.67
N SER A 344 -1.68 14.43 -27.41
CA SER A 344 -0.31 14.74 -26.96
C SER A 344 -0.36 15.56 -25.67
N GLN A 345 0.69 15.51 -24.84
CA GLN A 345 0.78 16.30 -23.61
C GLN A 345 0.53 17.78 -23.86
N LYS A 346 1.10 18.30 -24.95
CA LYS A 346 0.85 19.69 -25.39
C LYS A 346 -0.62 20.02 -25.59
N HIS A 347 -1.40 19.10 -26.21
CA HIS A 347 -2.83 19.30 -26.42
C HIS A 347 -3.62 19.16 -25.11
N LYS A 348 -3.22 18.26 -24.23
CA LYS A 348 -3.79 18.16 -22.87
C LYS A 348 -3.55 19.46 -22.10
N ASP A 349 -2.34 19.99 -22.13
CA ASP A 349 -2.00 21.27 -21.47
C ASP A 349 -2.85 22.42 -22.02
N TRP A 350 -3.10 22.44 -23.34
CA TRP A 350 -3.98 23.46 -23.92
C TRP A 350 -5.43 23.33 -23.46
N LEU A 351 -5.96 22.14 -23.32
CA LEU A 351 -7.32 21.92 -22.81
C LEU A 351 -7.43 22.34 -21.34
N TRP A 352 -6.39 22.07 -20.55
CA TRP A 352 -6.36 22.41 -19.13
C TRP A 352 -6.05 23.87 -18.86
N HIS A 353 -5.02 24.43 -19.50
CA HIS A 353 -4.46 25.75 -19.16
C HIS A 353 -4.74 26.84 -20.19
N GLY A 354 -5.41 26.50 -21.29
CA GLY A 354 -5.83 27.42 -22.34
C GLY A 354 -5.06 27.32 -23.66
N LEU A 355 -5.77 27.61 -24.73
CA LEU A 355 -5.25 27.61 -26.09
C LEU A 355 -4.22 28.73 -26.27
N PRO A 356 -3.21 28.56 -27.15
CA PRO A 356 -2.24 29.61 -27.46
C PRO A 356 -2.89 30.92 -27.91
N SER A 357 -3.95 30.85 -28.72
CA SER A 357 -4.72 32.02 -29.20
C SER A 357 -5.45 32.77 -28.08
N ASP A 358 -5.69 32.14 -26.93
CA ASP A 358 -6.37 32.77 -25.80
C ASP A 358 -5.41 33.53 -24.87
N LYS A 359 -4.08 33.34 -24.99
CA LYS A 359 -3.09 33.98 -24.10
C LYS A 359 -3.09 35.50 -24.17
N SER A 360 -3.46 36.06 -25.31
CA SER A 360 -3.56 37.51 -25.55
C SER A 360 -4.92 38.12 -25.12
N ARG A 361 -5.86 37.29 -24.65
CA ARG A 361 -7.21 37.73 -24.27
C ARG A 361 -7.28 38.08 -22.80
N ASP A 362 -8.30 38.91 -22.45
CA ASP A 362 -8.59 39.21 -21.07
C ASP A 362 -8.92 37.94 -20.29
N LYS A 363 -8.53 37.91 -19.02
CA LYS A 363 -8.71 36.78 -18.10
C LYS A 363 -10.12 36.17 -18.11
N TYR A 364 -11.14 37.03 -18.23
CA TYR A 364 -12.56 36.65 -18.22
C TYR A 364 -13.07 36.14 -19.58
N ASP A 365 -12.31 36.29 -20.62
CA ASP A 365 -12.64 35.80 -21.97
C ASP A 365 -11.87 34.54 -22.38
N ARG A 366 -11.10 33.90 -21.47
CA ARG A 366 -10.38 32.66 -21.71
C ARG A 366 -11.28 31.46 -21.51
N VAL A 367 -11.00 30.39 -22.25
CA VAL A 367 -11.80 29.16 -22.19
C VAL A 367 -10.90 27.95 -22.05
N SER A 368 -10.72 27.52 -20.81
CA SER A 368 -10.00 26.29 -20.46
C SER A 368 -10.68 25.61 -19.26
N ILE A 369 -10.23 24.42 -18.91
CA ILE A 369 -10.72 23.75 -17.70
C ILE A 369 -10.36 24.59 -16.46
N ASP A 370 -9.14 25.12 -16.38
CA ASP A 370 -8.72 25.96 -15.26
C ASP A 370 -9.53 27.25 -15.15
N ASP A 371 -9.81 27.94 -16.26
CA ASP A 371 -10.63 29.15 -16.27
C ASP A 371 -12.05 28.84 -15.79
N PHE A 372 -12.61 27.69 -16.18
CA PHE A 372 -13.90 27.22 -15.68
C PHE A 372 -13.89 27.06 -14.15
N PHE A 373 -12.90 26.40 -13.59
CA PHE A 373 -12.80 26.24 -12.15
C PHE A 373 -12.47 27.54 -11.42
N GLN A 374 -11.74 28.44 -12.06
CA GLN A 374 -11.49 29.78 -11.54
C GLN A 374 -12.80 30.58 -11.44
N MET A 375 -13.65 30.55 -12.47
CA MET A 375 -14.98 31.12 -12.44
C MET A 375 -15.83 30.54 -11.29
N LEU A 376 -15.78 29.21 -11.06
CA LEU A 376 -16.50 28.62 -9.94
C LEU A 376 -15.95 29.09 -8.58
N LYS A 377 -14.62 29.26 -8.45
CA LYS A 377 -13.97 29.75 -7.22
C LYS A 377 -14.37 31.21 -6.93
N GLU A 378 -14.41 32.07 -7.93
CA GLU A 378 -14.80 33.49 -7.80
C GLU A 378 -16.29 33.66 -7.42
N ASN A 379 -17.14 32.70 -7.80
CA ASN A 379 -18.56 32.70 -7.54
C ASN A 379 -19.02 31.78 -6.40
N GLN A 380 -18.12 31.37 -5.48
CA GLN A 380 -18.42 30.44 -4.36
C GLN A 380 -19.51 30.97 -3.39
N TYR A 381 -19.82 32.24 -3.38
CA TYR A 381 -20.92 32.79 -2.60
C TYR A 381 -22.29 32.23 -3.03
N LYS A 382 -22.42 31.67 -4.24
CA LYS A 382 -23.62 30.97 -4.72
C LYS A 382 -23.50 29.48 -4.38
N ILE A 383 -24.47 28.93 -3.67
CA ILE A 383 -24.49 27.55 -3.20
C ILE A 383 -24.26 26.55 -4.36
N GLN A 384 -24.89 26.76 -5.51
CA GLN A 384 -24.80 25.91 -6.69
C GLN A 384 -23.35 25.76 -7.20
N TYR A 385 -22.55 26.83 -7.24
CA TYR A 385 -21.14 26.77 -7.69
C TYR A 385 -20.24 26.13 -6.65
N ARG A 386 -20.50 26.32 -5.36
CA ARG A 386 -19.80 25.65 -4.27
C ARG A 386 -20.03 24.14 -4.29
N VAL A 387 -21.28 23.70 -4.50
CA VAL A 387 -21.62 22.27 -4.66
C VAL A 387 -20.97 21.70 -5.92
N MET A 388 -20.99 22.44 -7.03
CA MET A 388 -20.36 22.01 -8.27
C MET A 388 -18.84 21.86 -8.10
N LEU A 389 -18.17 22.82 -7.49
CA LEU A 389 -16.74 22.76 -7.23
C LEU A 389 -16.38 21.55 -6.32
N SER A 390 -17.20 21.25 -5.32
CA SER A 390 -16.96 20.12 -4.41
C SER A 390 -17.04 18.75 -5.10
N ARG A 391 -17.85 18.62 -6.19
CA ARG A 391 -17.97 17.38 -6.97
C ARG A 391 -16.68 17.00 -7.72
N TYR A 392 -15.84 17.99 -8.06
CA TYR A 392 -14.62 17.80 -8.82
C TYR A 392 -13.36 17.90 -7.95
N ARG A 393 -13.52 18.09 -6.62
CA ARG A 393 -12.40 18.07 -5.68
C ARG A 393 -12.09 16.64 -5.26
N GLY A 394 -10.81 16.29 -5.36
CA GLY A 394 -10.27 15.01 -4.93
C GLY A 394 -8.86 15.18 -4.38
N ARG A 395 -8.25 14.05 -4.03
CA ARG A 395 -6.83 14.02 -3.68
C ARG A 395 -6.02 13.96 -4.97
N THR A 396 -5.31 15.04 -5.26
CA THR A 396 -4.46 15.16 -6.44
C THR A 396 -2.99 15.16 -6.03
N VAL A 397 -2.11 14.76 -6.95
CA VAL A 397 -0.67 14.85 -6.73
C VAL A 397 -0.28 16.31 -6.52
N CYS A 398 0.54 16.59 -5.53
CA CYS A 398 1.00 17.95 -5.25
C CYS A 398 1.79 18.50 -6.45
N GLN A 399 1.39 19.66 -6.95
CA GLN A 399 2.02 20.30 -8.11
C GLN A 399 3.44 20.80 -7.83
N GLU A 400 3.79 21.07 -6.57
CA GLU A 400 5.12 21.55 -6.18
C GLU A 400 6.14 20.41 -6.11
N CYS A 401 5.83 19.34 -5.38
CA CYS A 401 6.76 18.22 -5.20
C CYS A 401 6.49 17.02 -6.11
N HIS A 402 5.43 17.04 -6.92
CA HIS A 402 5.02 15.96 -7.83
C HIS A 402 4.93 14.58 -7.12
N GLY A 403 4.41 14.56 -5.90
CA GLY A 403 4.30 13.36 -5.07
C GLY A 403 5.55 12.96 -4.30
N ARG A 404 6.67 13.66 -4.48
CA ARG A 404 7.98 13.36 -3.85
C ARG A 404 8.07 13.77 -2.37
N ARG A 405 7.11 14.54 -1.85
CA ARG A 405 6.89 14.92 -0.44
C ARG A 405 7.93 15.87 0.16
N LEU A 406 9.12 15.97 -0.40
CA LEU A 406 10.22 16.80 0.06
C LEU A 406 10.22 18.17 -0.62
N LYS A 407 10.91 19.13 0.00
CA LYS A 407 11.28 20.40 -0.63
C LYS A 407 12.19 20.18 -1.83
N LYS A 408 12.25 21.16 -2.74
CA LYS A 408 13.12 21.11 -3.93
C LYS A 408 14.59 21.00 -3.59
N GLU A 409 15.01 21.69 -2.54
CA GLU A 409 16.38 21.77 -2.04
C GLU A 409 16.94 20.38 -1.66
N ALA A 410 16.11 19.51 -1.11
CA ALA A 410 16.50 18.12 -0.81
C ALA A 410 16.91 17.33 -2.07
N ASN A 411 16.38 17.68 -3.25
CA ASN A 411 16.69 17.00 -4.50
C ASN A 411 17.96 17.54 -5.20
N TYR A 412 18.51 18.64 -4.69
CA TYR A 412 19.82 19.12 -5.15
C TYR A 412 20.96 18.26 -4.57
N VAL A 413 20.72 17.57 -3.48
CA VAL A 413 21.66 16.63 -2.88
C VAL A 413 21.58 15.29 -3.59
N ARG A 414 22.71 14.79 -4.08
CA ARG A 414 22.80 13.58 -4.91
C ARG A 414 23.93 12.66 -4.44
N ILE A 415 23.72 11.37 -4.64
CA ILE A 415 24.74 10.33 -4.55
C ILE A 415 24.83 9.66 -5.95
N GLN A 416 25.98 9.70 -6.59
CA GLN A 416 26.15 9.25 -7.99
C GLN A 416 25.05 9.77 -8.94
N GLY A 417 24.73 11.05 -8.86
CA GLY A 417 23.77 11.72 -9.72
C GLY A 417 22.30 11.51 -9.38
N MET A 418 21.97 10.65 -8.41
CA MET A 418 20.60 10.34 -8.00
C MET A 418 20.23 11.07 -6.72
N SER A 419 19.05 11.71 -6.68
CA SER A 419 18.47 12.28 -5.46
C SER A 419 17.76 11.20 -4.63
N ILE A 420 17.50 11.49 -3.36
CA ILE A 420 16.71 10.58 -2.50
C ILE A 420 15.32 10.30 -3.09
N SER A 421 14.69 11.30 -3.69
CA SER A 421 13.37 11.15 -4.33
C SER A 421 13.42 10.21 -5.53
N ASP A 422 14.47 10.28 -6.34
CA ASP A 422 14.64 9.39 -7.49
C ASP A 422 14.81 7.94 -7.02
N LEU A 423 15.56 7.71 -5.93
CA LEU A 423 15.78 6.37 -5.37
C LEU A 423 14.49 5.77 -4.79
N VAL A 424 13.68 6.54 -4.06
CA VAL A 424 12.47 6.00 -3.45
C VAL A 424 11.34 5.75 -4.45
N ASP A 425 11.39 6.36 -5.63
CA ASP A 425 10.44 6.14 -6.72
C ASP A 425 10.83 4.93 -7.60
N MET A 426 12.05 4.40 -7.44
CA MET A 426 12.46 3.17 -8.12
C MET A 426 11.78 1.93 -7.54
N PRO A 427 11.46 0.91 -8.37
CA PRO A 427 11.15 -0.42 -7.86
C PRO A 427 12.29 -0.97 -7.00
N VAL A 428 11.96 -1.63 -5.89
CA VAL A 428 12.93 -2.16 -4.91
C VAL A 428 13.98 -3.07 -5.59
N GLU A 429 13.59 -3.87 -6.58
CA GLU A 429 14.52 -4.71 -7.34
C GLU A 429 15.60 -3.87 -8.06
N ASN A 430 15.21 -2.76 -8.69
CA ASN A 430 16.13 -1.87 -9.38
C ASN A 430 16.98 -1.07 -8.39
N LEU A 431 16.36 -0.64 -7.29
CA LEU A 431 17.04 0.07 -6.20
C LEU A 431 18.13 -0.81 -5.58
N LYS A 432 17.84 -2.11 -5.34
CA LYS A 432 18.83 -3.07 -4.86
C LYS A 432 20.01 -3.17 -5.82
N LYS A 433 19.77 -3.32 -7.13
CA LYS A 433 20.83 -3.37 -8.16
C LYS A 433 21.68 -2.11 -8.15
N TRP A 434 21.03 -0.93 -8.08
CA TRP A 434 21.75 0.33 -8.01
C TRP A 434 22.68 0.41 -6.79
N PHE A 435 22.24 -0.06 -5.60
CA PHE A 435 23.09 -0.11 -4.42
C PHE A 435 24.20 -1.16 -4.53
N ASP A 436 23.96 -2.27 -5.23
CA ASP A 436 25.00 -3.31 -5.45
C ASP A 436 26.10 -2.81 -6.40
N GLU A 437 25.75 -1.98 -7.40
CA GLU A 437 26.65 -1.37 -8.39
C GLU A 437 27.26 -0.03 -7.90
N LEU A 438 26.85 0.48 -6.74
CA LEU A 438 27.29 1.78 -6.20
C LEU A 438 28.80 1.78 -5.94
N SER A 439 29.51 2.69 -6.62
CA SER A 439 30.94 2.92 -6.44
C SER A 439 31.19 4.28 -5.77
N LEU A 440 31.69 4.28 -4.57
CA LEU A 440 32.01 5.47 -3.77
C LEU A 440 33.52 5.66 -3.68
N ASN A 441 33.94 6.89 -3.39
CA ASN A 441 35.32 7.16 -2.99
C ASN A 441 35.60 6.54 -1.59
N ASP A 442 36.87 6.39 -1.23
CA ASP A 442 37.27 5.72 0.03
C ASP A 442 36.68 6.36 1.28
N HIS A 443 36.56 7.69 1.30
CA HIS A 443 36.01 8.45 2.42
C HIS A 443 34.51 8.15 2.60
N ASP A 444 33.72 8.35 1.54
CA ASP A 444 32.28 8.15 1.58
C ASP A 444 31.93 6.67 1.82
N ALA A 445 32.74 5.74 1.27
CA ALA A 445 32.60 4.31 1.53
C ALA A 445 32.82 3.98 3.01
N ALA A 446 33.81 4.58 3.65
CA ALA A 446 34.08 4.36 5.07
C ALA A 446 32.97 4.95 5.97
N VAL A 447 32.53 6.18 5.68
CA VAL A 447 31.45 6.87 6.43
C VAL A 447 30.11 6.15 6.26
N GLY A 448 29.78 5.72 5.03
CA GLY A 448 28.50 5.10 4.68
C GLY A 448 28.42 3.60 4.98
N LYS A 449 29.51 2.91 5.30
CA LYS A 449 29.61 1.44 5.36
C LYS A 449 28.49 0.76 6.11
N ARG A 450 28.21 1.18 7.35
CA ARG A 450 27.15 0.57 8.18
C ARG A 450 25.76 0.81 7.59
N LEU A 451 25.49 2.03 7.14
CA LEU A 451 24.20 2.40 6.55
C LEU A 451 23.95 1.62 5.26
N LEU A 452 24.95 1.51 4.41
CA LEU A 452 24.87 0.74 3.15
C LEU A 452 24.62 -0.74 3.40
N THR A 453 25.25 -1.33 4.42
CA THR A 453 25.01 -2.73 4.80
C THR A 453 23.56 -2.95 5.23
N GLU A 454 23.01 -2.07 6.09
CA GLU A 454 21.62 -2.17 6.54
C GLU A 454 20.62 -1.99 5.39
N ILE A 455 20.86 -1.00 4.51
CA ILE A 455 20.00 -0.76 3.34
C ILE A 455 20.01 -1.98 2.40
N LYS A 456 21.19 -2.52 2.05
CA LYS A 456 21.32 -3.68 1.16
C LYS A 456 20.63 -4.92 1.73
N ASN A 457 20.79 -5.20 3.03
CA ASN A 457 20.15 -6.33 3.69
C ASN A 457 18.62 -6.19 3.65
N ARG A 458 18.07 -5.04 4.04
CA ARG A 458 16.63 -4.80 4.06
C ARG A 458 16.00 -4.84 2.65
N LEU A 459 16.69 -4.27 1.65
CA LEU A 459 16.27 -4.38 0.24
C LEU A 459 16.32 -5.83 -0.23
N GLY A 460 17.34 -6.60 0.18
CA GLY A 460 17.44 -8.05 -0.07
C GLY A 460 16.21 -8.79 0.44
N PHE A 461 15.85 -8.60 1.70
CA PHE A 461 14.66 -9.23 2.30
C PHE A 461 13.36 -8.87 1.57
N LEU A 462 13.18 -7.60 1.15
CA LEU A 462 12.01 -7.21 0.36
C LEU A 462 11.92 -7.96 -0.98
N VAL A 463 13.05 -8.16 -1.66
CA VAL A 463 13.10 -8.93 -2.91
C VAL A 463 12.80 -10.41 -2.66
N GLU A 464 13.36 -10.99 -1.60
CA GLU A 464 13.18 -12.39 -1.21
C GLU A 464 11.73 -12.74 -0.88
N VAL A 465 11.00 -11.82 -0.20
CA VAL A 465 9.55 -12.01 0.06
C VAL A 465 8.66 -11.69 -1.15
N GLY A 466 9.24 -11.42 -2.33
CA GLY A 466 8.48 -11.18 -3.56
C GLY A 466 7.89 -9.76 -3.67
N LEU A 467 8.42 -8.77 -2.95
CA LEU A 467 7.99 -7.36 -2.99
C LEU A 467 8.89 -6.46 -3.84
N GLY A 468 9.75 -7.03 -4.69
CA GLY A 468 10.69 -6.29 -5.52
C GLY A 468 10.07 -5.29 -6.50
N TYR A 469 8.79 -5.46 -6.84
CA TYR A 469 8.03 -4.57 -7.71
C TYR A 469 7.51 -3.30 -7.02
N LEU A 470 7.50 -3.24 -5.70
CA LEU A 470 7.06 -2.07 -4.95
C LEU A 470 8.08 -0.94 -5.03
N THR A 471 7.62 0.30 -4.84
CA THR A 471 8.49 1.47 -4.62
C THR A 471 8.46 1.86 -3.14
N LEU A 472 9.56 2.42 -2.63
CA LEU A 472 9.62 2.86 -1.24
C LEU A 472 8.67 4.04 -0.95
N ASN A 473 8.32 4.83 -1.96
CA ASN A 473 7.38 5.96 -1.85
C ASN A 473 5.91 5.54 -1.83
N ARG A 474 5.58 4.26 -2.14
CA ARG A 474 4.20 3.77 -2.13
C ARG A 474 3.59 3.89 -0.73
N GLN A 475 2.38 4.43 -0.66
CA GLN A 475 1.65 4.62 0.60
C GLN A 475 1.24 3.29 1.23
N SER A 476 1.45 3.13 2.53
CA SER A 476 1.13 1.90 3.27
C SER A 476 -0.36 1.55 3.25
N ASN A 477 -1.25 2.55 3.20
CA ASN A 477 -2.70 2.34 3.13
C ASN A 477 -3.21 1.85 1.76
N THR A 478 -2.35 1.81 0.74
CA THR A 478 -2.67 1.27 -0.60
C THR A 478 -2.21 -0.17 -0.78
N LEU A 479 -1.58 -0.74 0.23
CA LEU A 479 -1.08 -2.11 0.22
C LEU A 479 -2.21 -3.12 0.47
N SER A 480 -2.12 -4.28 -0.14
CA SER A 480 -2.95 -5.43 0.23
C SER A 480 -2.56 -5.96 1.61
N GLY A 481 -3.44 -6.75 2.24
CA GLY A 481 -3.15 -7.38 3.53
C GLY A 481 -1.88 -8.23 3.48
N GLY A 482 -1.71 -9.05 2.45
CA GLY A 482 -0.53 -9.88 2.25
C GLY A 482 0.76 -9.07 1.99
N GLU A 483 0.69 -7.97 1.21
CA GLU A 483 1.84 -7.06 1.04
C GLU A 483 2.27 -6.44 2.38
N SER A 484 1.29 -5.97 3.17
CA SER A 484 1.53 -5.37 4.49
C SER A 484 2.18 -6.37 5.46
N GLN A 485 1.68 -7.60 5.48
CA GLN A 485 2.21 -8.68 6.31
C GLN A 485 3.66 -9.04 5.95
N ARG A 486 3.97 -9.14 4.65
CA ARG A 486 5.34 -9.40 4.17
C ARG A 486 6.30 -8.26 4.50
N ILE A 487 5.85 -7.00 4.44
CA ILE A 487 6.63 -5.85 4.90
C ILE A 487 6.97 -5.99 6.39
N ASN A 488 6.00 -6.35 7.24
CA ASN A 488 6.24 -6.59 8.67
C ASN A 488 7.21 -7.75 8.90
N LEU A 489 7.12 -8.82 8.10
CA LEU A 489 8.07 -9.94 8.14
C LEU A 489 9.50 -9.47 7.82
N THR A 490 9.69 -8.64 6.79
CA THR A 490 11.03 -8.11 6.44
C THR A 490 11.61 -7.23 7.53
N THR A 491 10.77 -6.44 8.21
CA THR A 491 11.19 -5.62 9.35
C THR A 491 11.65 -6.50 10.52
N SER A 492 10.93 -7.59 10.77
CA SER A 492 11.28 -8.56 11.82
C SER A 492 12.60 -9.29 11.53
N LEU A 493 12.86 -9.64 10.28
CA LEU A 493 14.15 -10.20 9.84
C LEU A 493 15.30 -9.21 10.03
N GLY A 494 15.06 -7.95 9.68
CA GLY A 494 16.03 -6.86 9.85
C GLY A 494 16.37 -6.56 11.31
N SER A 495 15.50 -6.91 12.28
CA SER A 495 15.75 -6.70 13.70
C SER A 495 16.76 -7.69 14.31
N SER A 496 17.10 -8.78 13.60
CA SER A 496 18.06 -9.82 14.02
C SER A 496 17.79 -10.38 15.43
N LEU A 497 16.52 -10.42 15.86
CA LEU A 497 16.16 -11.00 17.16
C LEU A 497 16.32 -12.50 17.14
N VAL A 498 16.94 -13.03 18.20
CA VAL A 498 17.28 -14.45 18.38
C VAL A 498 16.54 -15.02 19.59
N GLY A 499 16.13 -16.29 19.51
CA GLY A 499 15.47 -16.97 20.62
C GLY A 499 14.04 -16.53 20.89
N SER A 500 13.40 -15.91 19.92
CA SER A 500 12.01 -15.43 19.98
C SER A 500 11.03 -16.44 19.38
N LEU A 501 9.73 -16.27 19.68
CA LEU A 501 8.63 -17.00 19.06
C LEU A 501 7.93 -16.07 18.06
N TYR A 502 8.04 -16.38 16.78
CA TYR A 502 7.30 -15.70 15.73
C TYR A 502 6.02 -16.46 15.41
N ILE A 503 4.89 -15.77 15.41
CA ILE A 503 3.58 -16.32 15.08
C ILE A 503 3.03 -15.54 13.88
N LEU A 504 2.81 -16.25 12.76
CA LEU A 504 2.33 -15.68 11.50
C LEU A 504 0.95 -16.23 11.16
N ASP A 505 0.06 -15.35 10.68
CA ASP A 505 -1.28 -15.71 10.23
C ASP A 505 -1.34 -15.73 8.71
N GLU A 506 -1.42 -16.93 8.13
CA GLU A 506 -1.58 -17.18 6.69
C GLU A 506 -0.67 -16.32 5.78
N PRO A 507 0.67 -16.39 5.94
CA PRO A 507 1.57 -15.51 5.21
C PRO A 507 1.63 -15.78 3.69
N SER A 508 1.06 -16.89 3.20
CA SER A 508 0.97 -17.23 1.77
C SER A 508 -0.16 -16.49 1.04
N ILE A 509 -1.02 -15.75 1.75
CA ILE A 509 -2.19 -15.09 1.13
C ILE A 509 -1.80 -14.19 -0.03
N GLY A 510 -2.52 -14.38 -1.17
CA GLY A 510 -2.31 -13.61 -2.40
C GLY A 510 -0.96 -13.87 -3.07
N LEU A 511 -0.25 -14.93 -2.66
CA LEU A 511 0.98 -15.37 -3.31
C LEU A 511 0.68 -16.35 -4.46
N HIS A 512 1.41 -16.17 -5.52
CA HIS A 512 1.54 -17.19 -6.56
C HIS A 512 2.48 -18.30 -6.06
N SER A 513 2.28 -19.55 -6.50
CA SER A 513 3.10 -20.70 -6.07
C SER A 513 4.61 -20.48 -6.21
N ARG A 514 5.06 -19.71 -7.22
CA ARG A 514 6.47 -19.28 -7.35
C ARG A 514 6.96 -18.50 -6.12
N ASP A 515 6.15 -17.62 -5.59
CA ASP A 515 6.53 -16.73 -4.51
C ASP A 515 6.37 -17.41 -3.14
N THR A 516 5.52 -18.46 -3.04
CA THR A 516 5.40 -19.32 -1.83
C THR A 516 6.73 -20.01 -1.51
N PHE A 517 7.48 -20.49 -2.50
CA PHE A 517 8.79 -21.10 -2.26
C PHE A 517 9.82 -20.11 -1.69
N ARG A 518 9.77 -18.85 -2.14
CA ARG A 518 10.62 -17.79 -1.58
C ARG A 518 10.27 -17.50 -0.13
N LEU A 519 8.96 -17.43 0.18
CA LEU A 519 8.49 -17.24 1.54
C LEU A 519 8.95 -18.39 2.46
N ILE A 520 8.88 -19.65 2.00
CA ILE A 520 9.37 -20.82 2.75
C ILE A 520 10.86 -20.66 3.08
N SER A 521 11.68 -20.21 2.12
CA SER A 521 13.11 -19.95 2.38
C SER A 521 13.29 -18.93 3.50
N VAL A 522 12.59 -17.80 3.42
CA VAL A 522 12.64 -16.73 4.42
C VAL A 522 12.21 -17.21 5.81
N LEU A 523 11.16 -18.05 5.91
CA LEU A 523 10.72 -18.62 7.19
C LEU A 523 11.76 -19.59 7.78
N LYS A 524 12.44 -20.34 6.93
CA LYS A 524 13.56 -21.22 7.33
C LYS A 524 14.79 -20.43 7.76
N ASP A 525 15.09 -19.32 7.10
CA ASP A 525 16.19 -18.44 7.50
C ASP A 525 15.90 -17.79 8.87
N LEU A 526 14.65 -17.38 9.12
CA LEU A 526 14.21 -16.90 10.43
C LEU A 526 14.37 -17.98 11.51
N GLN A 527 14.05 -19.23 11.19
CA GLN A 527 14.28 -20.38 12.06
C GLN A 527 15.79 -20.62 12.30
N ALA A 528 16.60 -20.56 11.25
CA ALA A 528 18.06 -20.80 11.32
C ALA A 528 18.78 -19.80 12.23
N LEU A 529 18.23 -18.58 12.41
CA LEU A 529 18.68 -17.62 13.41
C LEU A 529 18.44 -18.05 14.87
N GLY A 530 17.86 -19.24 15.10
CA GLY A 530 17.56 -19.76 16.45
C GLY A 530 16.19 -19.35 17.00
N ASN A 531 15.26 -18.98 16.15
CA ASN A 531 13.89 -18.64 16.51
C ASN A 531 12.95 -19.85 16.37
N THR A 532 11.84 -19.80 17.11
CA THR A 532 10.72 -20.70 16.91
C THR A 532 9.71 -20.02 16.01
N VAL A 533 9.36 -20.63 14.88
CA VAL A 533 8.45 -20.05 13.89
C VAL A 533 7.18 -20.87 13.85
N VAL A 534 6.06 -20.30 14.27
CA VAL A 534 4.72 -20.90 14.24
C VAL A 534 3.91 -20.20 13.17
N VAL A 535 3.37 -20.95 12.22
CA VAL A 535 2.58 -20.43 11.11
C VAL A 535 1.21 -21.10 11.10
N VAL A 536 0.15 -20.31 11.10
CA VAL A 536 -1.20 -20.79 10.81
C VAL A 536 -1.34 -20.82 9.29
N GLU A 537 -1.53 -22.00 8.69
CA GLU A 537 -1.49 -22.13 7.22
C GLU A 537 -2.32 -23.28 6.67
N HIS A 538 -2.65 -23.15 5.38
CA HIS A 538 -3.41 -24.12 4.59
C HIS A 538 -2.71 -24.50 3.29
N ASP A 539 -1.62 -23.81 2.91
CA ASP A 539 -0.86 -24.10 1.71
C ASP A 539 -0.09 -25.41 1.86
N GLU A 540 -0.24 -26.32 0.87
CA GLU A 540 0.38 -27.67 0.90
C GLU A 540 1.91 -27.61 0.94
N ASP A 541 2.53 -26.70 0.16
CA ASP A 541 3.99 -26.57 0.09
C ASP A 541 4.57 -26.11 1.43
N ILE A 542 3.88 -25.18 2.12
CA ILE A 542 4.28 -24.72 3.46
C ILE A 542 4.11 -25.84 4.48
N ILE A 543 2.97 -26.54 4.49
CA ILE A 543 2.72 -27.66 5.40
C ILE A 543 3.80 -28.73 5.23
N ARG A 544 4.10 -29.15 4.00
CA ARG A 544 5.14 -30.14 3.70
C ARG A 544 6.55 -29.69 4.07
N SER A 545 6.80 -28.39 4.09
CA SER A 545 8.12 -27.83 4.41
C SER A 545 8.37 -27.65 5.90
N ALA A 546 7.35 -27.86 6.74
CA ALA A 546 7.44 -27.72 8.19
C ALA A 546 8.22 -28.87 8.84
N ASP A 547 8.84 -28.61 9.99
CA ASP A 547 9.44 -29.62 10.85
C ASP A 547 8.39 -30.33 11.73
N HIS A 548 7.29 -29.61 12.04
CA HIS A 548 6.26 -30.11 12.93
C HIS A 548 4.90 -29.57 12.52
N LEU A 549 3.91 -30.44 12.37
CA LEU A 549 2.54 -30.13 12.02
C LEU A 549 1.62 -30.37 13.23
N ILE A 550 0.78 -29.40 13.51
CA ILE A 550 -0.31 -29.51 14.48
C ILE A 550 -1.61 -29.31 13.71
N ASP A 551 -2.43 -30.34 13.60
CA ASP A 551 -3.72 -30.27 12.92
C ASP A 551 -4.86 -30.19 13.94
N ILE A 552 -5.70 -29.13 13.82
CA ILE A 552 -6.80 -28.88 14.74
C ILE A 552 -8.14 -29.15 14.04
N GLY A 553 -8.95 -29.99 14.63
CA GLY A 553 -10.21 -30.42 14.05
C GLY A 553 -11.10 -31.15 15.05
N PRO A 554 -11.88 -32.15 14.55
CA PRO A 554 -12.01 -32.55 13.14
C PRO A 554 -12.72 -31.52 12.26
N ASP A 555 -13.74 -30.82 12.82
CA ASP A 555 -14.60 -29.88 12.13
C ASP A 555 -14.51 -28.48 12.73
N ALA A 556 -15.42 -27.60 12.30
CA ALA A 556 -15.50 -26.21 12.76
C ALA A 556 -16.31 -26.05 14.06
N GLY A 557 -16.07 -24.95 14.79
CA GLY A 557 -16.85 -24.50 15.93
C GLY A 557 -16.92 -25.55 17.06
N ARG A 558 -18.15 -25.92 17.47
CA ARG A 558 -18.38 -26.87 18.56
C ARG A 558 -17.85 -28.30 18.28
N LEU A 559 -17.78 -28.69 17.03
CA LEU A 559 -17.24 -30.00 16.63
C LEU A 559 -15.71 -29.99 16.53
N GLY A 560 -15.07 -28.83 16.42
CA GLY A 560 -13.63 -28.66 16.41
C GLY A 560 -12.99 -28.54 17.79
N GLY A 561 -11.84 -27.87 17.82
CA GLY A 561 -11.13 -27.50 19.06
C GLY A 561 -10.30 -28.63 19.70
N ARG A 562 -10.02 -29.70 18.94
CA ARG A 562 -9.14 -30.81 19.38
C ARG A 562 -7.93 -30.94 18.47
N VAL A 563 -6.85 -31.43 19.00
CA VAL A 563 -5.71 -31.85 18.18
C VAL A 563 -6.04 -33.20 17.57
N VAL A 564 -6.16 -33.24 16.25
CA VAL A 564 -6.46 -34.47 15.49
C VAL A 564 -5.21 -35.13 14.94
N PHE A 565 -4.11 -34.35 14.79
CA PHE A 565 -2.78 -34.87 14.47
C PHE A 565 -1.69 -33.95 15.02
N GLU A 566 -0.60 -34.57 15.47
CA GLU A 566 0.64 -33.90 15.89
C GLU A 566 1.83 -34.72 15.44
N GLY A 567 2.77 -34.12 14.69
CA GLY A 567 3.97 -34.86 14.25
C GLY A 567 4.69 -34.21 13.06
N ASP A 568 5.66 -34.96 12.53
CA ASP A 568 6.46 -34.56 11.37
C ASP A 568 5.67 -34.82 10.07
N PRO A 569 5.38 -33.78 9.27
CA PRO A 569 4.60 -33.95 8.03
C PRO A 569 5.31 -34.82 6.98
N GLN A 570 6.63 -34.94 7.01
CA GLN A 570 7.38 -35.75 6.06
C GLN A 570 7.28 -37.26 6.36
N LYS A 571 6.84 -37.63 7.56
CA LYS A 571 6.64 -39.02 8.00
C LYS A 571 5.19 -39.49 7.85
N ILE A 572 4.33 -38.71 7.24
CA ILE A 572 2.94 -39.09 6.99
C ILE A 572 2.89 -40.20 5.91
N THR A 573 2.24 -41.29 6.25
CA THR A 573 2.07 -42.49 5.40
C THR A 573 0.61 -42.96 5.40
N SER A 574 0.22 -43.87 4.54
CA SER A 574 -1.15 -44.41 4.50
C SER A 574 -1.57 -45.07 5.83
N ASP A 575 -0.63 -45.55 6.65
CA ASP A 575 -0.94 -46.06 7.98
C ASP A 575 -1.26 -44.95 8.98
N THR A 576 -0.80 -43.72 8.71
CA THR A 576 -1.11 -42.54 9.53
C THR A 576 -2.61 -42.22 9.45
N ILE A 577 -3.28 -42.38 8.29
CA ILE A 577 -4.72 -42.17 8.14
C ILE A 577 -5.52 -43.13 9.02
N LYS A 578 -5.12 -44.41 9.08
CA LYS A 578 -5.81 -45.39 9.92
C LYS A 578 -5.77 -44.98 11.41
N LYS A 579 -4.67 -44.35 11.84
CA LYS A 579 -4.48 -43.91 13.22
C LYS A 579 -5.21 -42.58 13.52
N TYR A 580 -5.32 -41.68 12.49
CA TYR A 580 -5.90 -40.35 12.61
C TYR A 580 -6.98 -40.12 11.55
N PRO A 581 -8.08 -40.91 11.55
CA PRO A 581 -9.12 -40.86 10.49
C PRO A 581 -9.91 -39.55 10.45
N GLU A 582 -9.84 -38.76 11.51
CA GLU A 582 -10.58 -37.49 11.61
C GLU A 582 -9.80 -36.31 11.00
N SER A 583 -8.54 -36.46 10.57
CA SER A 583 -7.74 -35.38 9.99
C SER A 583 -8.00 -35.24 8.49
N HIS A 584 -8.71 -34.20 8.11
CA HIS A 584 -8.87 -33.82 6.71
C HIS A 584 -7.55 -33.40 6.07
N THR A 585 -6.67 -32.71 6.80
CA THR A 585 -5.35 -32.29 6.33
C THR A 585 -4.53 -33.48 5.85
N ILE A 586 -4.44 -34.57 6.65
CA ILE A 586 -3.67 -35.76 6.28
C ILE A 586 -4.28 -36.44 5.04
N ARG A 587 -5.60 -36.56 4.96
CA ARG A 587 -6.27 -37.16 3.80
C ARG A 587 -5.98 -36.40 2.51
N TYR A 588 -5.93 -35.06 2.55
CA TYR A 588 -5.56 -34.25 1.38
C TYR A 588 -4.07 -34.40 1.04
N LEU A 589 -3.17 -34.36 2.04
CA LEU A 589 -1.73 -34.51 1.81
C LEU A 589 -1.37 -35.89 1.19
N LEU A 590 -2.15 -36.92 1.47
CA LEU A 590 -1.97 -38.28 0.91
C LEU A 590 -2.82 -38.53 -0.33
N GLY A 591 -3.69 -37.57 -0.71
CA GLY A 591 -4.49 -37.64 -1.92
C GLY A 591 -5.78 -38.47 -1.82
N GLU A 592 -6.18 -38.95 -0.61
CA GLU A 592 -7.48 -39.62 -0.43
C GLU A 592 -8.66 -38.66 -0.62
N GLU A 593 -8.51 -37.42 -0.18
CA GLU A 593 -9.46 -36.35 -0.46
C GLU A 593 -8.81 -35.37 -1.45
N ARG A 594 -9.50 -35.08 -2.56
CA ARG A 594 -9.01 -34.15 -3.59
C ARG A 594 -10.13 -33.32 -4.17
N ILE A 595 -9.79 -32.16 -4.71
CA ILE A 595 -10.66 -31.39 -5.58
C ILE A 595 -10.52 -31.98 -6.98
N PRO A 596 -11.61 -32.51 -7.60
CA PRO A 596 -11.51 -33.18 -8.88
C PRO A 596 -11.27 -32.17 -10.01
N VAL A 597 -10.57 -32.62 -11.06
CA VAL A 597 -10.56 -31.92 -12.34
C VAL A 597 -11.88 -32.23 -13.04
N PRO A 598 -12.67 -31.24 -13.48
CA PRO A 598 -13.92 -31.50 -14.23
C PRO A 598 -13.64 -32.31 -15.50
N ALA A 599 -14.43 -33.40 -15.70
CA ALA A 599 -14.26 -34.25 -16.87
C ALA A 599 -14.55 -33.51 -18.20
N ASN A 600 -15.47 -32.56 -18.17
CA ASN A 600 -15.81 -31.72 -19.32
C ASN A 600 -15.85 -30.27 -18.89
N ARG A 601 -15.22 -29.37 -19.65
CA ARG A 601 -15.33 -27.94 -19.49
C ARG A 601 -16.63 -27.43 -20.11
N ARG A 602 -17.25 -26.40 -19.45
CA ARG A 602 -18.44 -25.77 -20.02
C ARG A 602 -18.05 -24.99 -21.28
N SER A 603 -18.77 -25.21 -22.37
CA SER A 603 -18.62 -24.43 -23.60
C SER A 603 -19.28 -23.05 -23.42
N TRP A 604 -18.71 -22.04 -24.02
CA TRP A 604 -19.26 -20.68 -24.03
C TRP A 604 -19.31 -20.11 -25.45
N ASN A 605 -20.25 -19.21 -25.67
CA ASN A 605 -20.43 -18.48 -26.93
C ASN A 605 -20.67 -16.98 -26.70
N LEU A 606 -21.02 -16.60 -25.47
CA LEU A 606 -21.23 -15.23 -25.05
C LEU A 606 -20.00 -14.74 -24.26
N PHE A 607 -19.63 -13.49 -24.46
CA PHE A 607 -18.51 -12.91 -23.75
C PHE A 607 -18.61 -11.37 -23.58
N ILE A 608 -17.87 -10.81 -22.63
CA ILE A 608 -17.60 -9.38 -22.51
C ILE A 608 -16.11 -9.17 -22.76
N GLY A 609 -15.76 -8.20 -23.60
CA GLY A 609 -14.39 -7.85 -23.92
C GLY A 609 -14.01 -6.45 -23.47
N ILE A 610 -12.76 -6.28 -23.03
CA ILE A 610 -12.11 -4.98 -22.81
C ILE A 610 -10.96 -4.88 -23.79
N LYS A 611 -10.85 -3.73 -24.47
CA LYS A 611 -9.76 -3.43 -25.38
C LYS A 611 -8.98 -2.22 -24.90
N GLY A 612 -7.64 -2.32 -24.97
CA GLY A 612 -6.75 -1.20 -24.66
C GLY A 612 -6.65 -0.84 -23.16
N ALA A 613 -6.76 -1.83 -22.27
CA ALA A 613 -6.63 -1.63 -20.83
C ALA A 613 -5.24 -1.13 -20.43
N ARG A 614 -5.15 0.04 -19.77
CA ARG A 614 -3.88 0.76 -19.46
C ARG A 614 -3.81 1.33 -18.05
N MET A 615 -4.39 0.69 -17.09
CA MET A 615 -4.30 1.13 -15.69
C MET A 615 -3.04 0.55 -15.02
N ASN A 616 -2.30 1.38 -14.28
CA ASN A 616 -1.06 1.01 -13.58
C ASN A 616 -0.02 0.41 -14.56
N ASN A 617 0.31 -0.87 -14.40
CA ASN A 617 1.28 -1.57 -15.24
C ASN A 617 0.68 -2.24 -16.48
N LEU A 618 -0.63 -2.17 -16.71
CA LEU A 618 -1.28 -2.77 -17.88
C LEU A 618 -0.82 -2.11 -19.19
N GLN A 619 -0.45 -2.93 -20.18
CA GLN A 619 0.19 -2.48 -21.42
C GLN A 619 -0.77 -2.39 -22.61
N GLY A 620 -1.99 -1.93 -22.40
CA GLY A 620 -2.98 -1.77 -23.48
C GLY A 620 -3.56 -3.09 -23.97
N ILE A 621 -3.74 -4.04 -23.08
CA ILE A 621 -4.18 -5.40 -23.39
C ILE A 621 -5.63 -5.47 -23.86
N GLU A 622 -5.94 -6.51 -24.67
CA GLU A 622 -7.29 -6.90 -25.04
C GLU A 622 -7.61 -8.26 -24.41
N VAL A 623 -8.73 -8.32 -23.68
CA VAL A 623 -9.13 -9.53 -22.92
C VAL A 623 -10.62 -9.79 -23.09
N LYS A 624 -10.99 -11.06 -23.28
CA LYS A 624 -12.39 -11.52 -23.34
C LYS A 624 -12.71 -12.34 -22.10
N PHE A 625 -13.84 -12.05 -21.49
CA PHE A 625 -14.38 -12.74 -20.32
C PHE A 625 -15.62 -13.53 -20.73
N PRO A 626 -15.54 -14.85 -20.84
CA PRO A 626 -16.69 -15.71 -21.13
C PRO A 626 -17.81 -15.57 -20.11
N LEU A 627 -19.06 -15.69 -20.57
CA LEU A 627 -20.27 -15.66 -19.74
C LEU A 627 -20.85 -17.05 -19.52
N ASN A 628 -21.64 -17.22 -18.45
CA ASN A 628 -22.28 -18.48 -18.02
C ASN A 628 -21.31 -19.63 -17.69
N VAL A 629 -20.05 -19.26 -17.38
CA VAL A 629 -18.98 -20.19 -17.01
C VAL A 629 -18.15 -19.58 -15.86
N MET A 630 -17.23 -20.37 -15.31
CA MET A 630 -16.24 -19.92 -14.33
C MET A 630 -14.95 -19.53 -15.04
N THR A 631 -14.65 -18.24 -15.06
CA THR A 631 -13.39 -17.69 -15.56
C THR A 631 -12.47 -17.34 -14.39
N VAL A 632 -11.22 -17.82 -14.43
CA VAL A 632 -10.20 -17.45 -13.44
C VAL A 632 -9.18 -16.51 -14.07
N VAL A 633 -8.95 -15.36 -13.43
CA VAL A 633 -7.89 -14.41 -13.76
C VAL A 633 -6.72 -14.66 -12.82
N THR A 634 -5.61 -15.14 -13.36
CA THR A 634 -4.43 -15.54 -12.61
C THR A 634 -3.16 -14.85 -13.10
N GLY A 635 -2.02 -15.21 -12.55
CA GLY A 635 -0.69 -14.67 -12.86
C GLY A 635 0.08 -14.30 -11.62
N VAL A 636 1.38 -14.03 -11.75
CA VAL A 636 2.27 -13.71 -10.64
C VAL A 636 1.82 -12.48 -9.84
N SER A 637 2.30 -12.33 -8.61
CA SER A 637 2.00 -11.17 -7.77
C SER A 637 2.45 -9.88 -8.46
N GLY A 638 1.58 -8.84 -8.47
CA GLY A 638 1.87 -7.57 -9.16
C GLY A 638 1.73 -7.59 -10.69
N SER A 639 1.19 -8.66 -11.32
CA SER A 639 1.03 -8.75 -12.79
C SER A 639 -0.11 -7.88 -13.38
N GLY A 640 -0.95 -7.24 -12.54
CA GLY A 640 -2.02 -6.34 -12.99
C GLY A 640 -3.44 -6.91 -12.92
N LYS A 641 -3.67 -8.09 -12.31
CA LYS A 641 -5.00 -8.73 -12.17
C LYS A 641 -6.06 -7.80 -11.58
N SER A 642 -5.77 -7.23 -10.42
CA SER A 642 -6.69 -6.31 -9.74
C SER A 642 -6.90 -5.02 -10.52
N SER A 643 -5.90 -4.52 -11.23
CA SER A 643 -6.02 -3.36 -12.11
C SER A 643 -6.98 -3.65 -13.26
N LEU A 644 -6.90 -4.85 -13.89
CA LEU A 644 -7.79 -5.24 -14.97
C LEU A 644 -9.23 -5.44 -14.49
N VAL A 645 -9.41 -6.22 -13.43
CA VAL A 645 -10.76 -6.67 -13.02
C VAL A 645 -11.44 -5.64 -12.12
N LYS A 646 -10.79 -5.22 -11.01
CA LYS A 646 -11.37 -4.26 -10.06
C LYS A 646 -11.27 -2.82 -10.53
N GLY A 647 -10.16 -2.48 -11.19
CA GLY A 647 -9.90 -1.10 -11.60
C GLY A 647 -10.54 -0.70 -12.92
N ILE A 648 -10.77 -1.65 -13.83
CA ILE A 648 -11.34 -1.35 -15.17
C ILE A 648 -12.66 -2.09 -15.38
N LEU A 649 -12.67 -3.44 -15.39
CA LEU A 649 -13.84 -4.23 -15.79
C LEU A 649 -15.07 -3.92 -14.93
N PHE A 650 -14.93 -4.02 -13.61
CA PHE A 650 -16.03 -3.85 -12.66
C PHE A 650 -16.68 -2.46 -12.73
N PRO A 651 -15.94 -1.35 -12.56
CA PRO A 651 -16.53 -0.03 -12.63
C PRO A 651 -17.03 0.33 -14.04
N ALA A 652 -16.38 -0.14 -15.12
CA ALA A 652 -16.83 0.10 -16.47
C ALA A 652 -18.17 -0.56 -16.76
N LEU A 653 -18.35 -1.83 -16.32
CA LEU A 653 -19.62 -2.54 -16.48
C LEU A 653 -20.75 -1.93 -15.66
N LYS A 654 -20.50 -1.60 -14.39
CA LYS A 654 -21.51 -0.93 -13.55
C LYS A 654 -22.03 0.33 -14.18
N ARG A 655 -21.16 1.15 -14.73
CA ARG A 655 -21.57 2.39 -15.43
C ARG A 655 -22.36 2.14 -16.71
N GLN A 656 -22.01 1.07 -17.46
CA GLN A 656 -22.76 0.69 -18.64
C GLN A 656 -24.16 0.15 -18.32
N LEU A 657 -24.34 -0.34 -17.09
CA LEU A 657 -25.65 -0.79 -16.57
C LEU A 657 -26.38 0.30 -15.78
N ASP A 658 -25.96 1.57 -15.90
CA ASP A 658 -26.51 2.74 -15.20
C ASP A 658 -26.45 2.63 -13.66
N GLU A 659 -25.55 1.81 -13.12
CA GLU A 659 -25.30 1.71 -11.69
C GLU A 659 -24.21 2.70 -11.22
N VAL A 660 -24.31 3.14 -9.95
CA VAL A 660 -23.29 4.02 -9.34
C VAL A 660 -22.01 3.23 -9.14
N ALA A 661 -20.91 3.71 -9.71
CA ALA A 661 -19.59 3.11 -9.57
C ALA A 661 -18.48 4.17 -9.60
N ASP A 662 -17.32 3.78 -9.08
CA ASP A 662 -16.08 4.54 -9.21
C ASP A 662 -15.70 4.72 -10.68
N MET A 663 -14.80 5.66 -10.94
CA MET A 663 -14.24 5.86 -12.26
C MET A 663 -13.37 4.67 -12.67
N PRO A 664 -13.60 4.04 -13.84
CA PRO A 664 -12.75 3.00 -14.34
C PRO A 664 -11.36 3.55 -14.69
N GLY A 665 -10.36 2.67 -14.61
CA GLY A 665 -9.04 2.95 -15.17
C GLY A 665 -9.10 3.10 -16.70
N GLU A 666 -8.03 3.52 -17.31
CA GLU A 666 -7.97 3.81 -18.74
C GLU A 666 -8.16 2.55 -19.60
N TYR A 667 -9.08 2.61 -20.55
CA TYR A 667 -9.34 1.59 -21.57
C TYR A 667 -9.88 2.24 -22.85
N SER A 668 -9.76 1.55 -23.99
CA SER A 668 -10.23 2.09 -25.27
C SER A 668 -11.71 1.84 -25.51
N SER A 669 -12.19 0.62 -25.26
CA SER A 669 -13.60 0.24 -25.43
C SER A 669 -13.94 -1.03 -24.65
N ILE A 670 -15.21 -1.15 -24.27
CA ILE A 670 -15.81 -2.39 -23.81
C ILE A 670 -16.79 -2.88 -24.87
N PHE A 671 -16.81 -4.19 -25.16
CA PHE A 671 -17.57 -4.76 -26.25
C PHE A 671 -18.09 -6.17 -25.91
N GLY A 672 -18.93 -6.74 -26.75
CA GLY A 672 -19.52 -8.07 -26.59
C GLY A 672 -20.95 -8.03 -26.06
N ASP A 673 -21.34 -9.07 -25.35
CA ASP A 673 -22.75 -9.38 -25.00
C ASP A 673 -23.17 -8.72 -23.67
N ILE A 674 -22.85 -7.45 -23.45
CA ILE A 674 -23.09 -6.72 -22.19
C ILE A 674 -24.57 -6.74 -21.78
N LYS A 675 -25.49 -6.66 -22.77
CA LYS A 675 -26.94 -6.62 -22.53
C LYS A 675 -27.51 -7.91 -21.93
N THR A 676 -26.76 -9.00 -21.94
CA THR A 676 -27.20 -10.28 -21.38
C THR A 676 -27.09 -10.33 -19.87
N ILE A 677 -26.27 -9.46 -19.27
CA ILE A 677 -26.16 -9.29 -17.80
C ILE A 677 -27.00 -8.11 -17.34
N LYS A 678 -27.58 -8.20 -16.15
CA LYS A 678 -28.39 -7.14 -15.53
C LYS A 678 -27.67 -6.46 -14.38
N HIS A 679 -26.85 -7.20 -13.64
CA HIS A 679 -26.13 -6.72 -12.48
C HIS A 679 -24.68 -7.21 -12.50
N VAL A 680 -23.80 -6.44 -11.90
CA VAL A 680 -22.41 -6.83 -11.64
C VAL A 680 -22.12 -6.64 -10.16
N GLU A 681 -21.68 -7.72 -9.49
CA GLU A 681 -21.42 -7.72 -8.07
C GLU A 681 -20.00 -8.13 -7.77
N MET A 682 -19.32 -7.31 -6.91
CA MET A 682 -18.00 -7.60 -6.39
C MET A 682 -18.12 -8.22 -5.01
N VAL A 683 -17.62 -9.44 -4.87
CA VAL A 683 -17.56 -10.17 -3.59
C VAL A 683 -16.11 -10.15 -3.11
N ASP A 684 -15.78 -9.18 -2.29
CA ASP A 684 -14.46 -8.94 -1.72
C ASP A 684 -14.42 -9.29 -0.22
N GLN A 685 -13.22 -9.21 0.37
CA GLN A 685 -12.96 -9.51 1.78
C GLN A 685 -13.36 -8.40 2.75
N ASN A 686 -13.87 -7.26 2.26
CA ASN A 686 -14.31 -6.17 3.11
C ASN A 686 -15.47 -6.61 4.03
N PRO A 687 -15.55 -6.09 5.27
CA PRO A 687 -16.67 -6.39 6.16
C PRO A 687 -18.04 -6.14 5.51
N ILE A 688 -19.03 -6.96 5.86
CA ILE A 688 -20.41 -6.86 5.34
C ILE A 688 -21.14 -5.56 5.74
N GLY A 689 -20.53 -4.73 6.57
CA GLY A 689 -21.00 -3.41 6.94
C GLY A 689 -19.97 -2.64 7.74
N LYS A 690 -20.04 -1.30 7.68
CA LYS A 690 -19.10 -0.39 8.40
C LYS A 690 -19.44 -0.23 9.89
N SER A 691 -20.62 -0.67 10.31
CA SER A 691 -21.10 -0.54 11.70
C SER A 691 -20.70 -1.76 12.52
N THR A 692 -20.31 -1.55 13.76
CA THR A 692 -20.10 -2.59 14.78
C THR A 692 -21.35 -3.43 15.07
N ARG A 693 -22.52 -3.03 14.54
CA ARG A 693 -23.81 -3.74 14.64
C ARG A 693 -24.13 -4.63 13.44
N SER A 694 -23.29 -4.61 12.42
CA SER A 694 -23.45 -5.50 11.26
C SER A 694 -23.10 -6.93 11.63
N ASN A 695 -23.96 -7.89 11.27
CA ASN A 695 -23.78 -9.30 11.56
C ASN A 695 -24.38 -10.19 10.46
N PRO A 696 -24.04 -11.49 10.40
CA PRO A 696 -24.49 -12.41 9.35
C PRO A 696 -26.01 -12.53 9.24
N VAL A 697 -26.73 -12.62 10.38
CA VAL A 697 -28.17 -12.84 10.38
C VAL A 697 -28.95 -11.62 9.87
N THR A 698 -28.44 -10.41 10.07
CA THR A 698 -29.03 -9.19 9.50
C THR A 698 -28.76 -9.10 8.00
N TYR A 699 -27.55 -9.44 7.58
CA TYR A 699 -27.16 -9.37 6.17
C TYR A 699 -27.98 -10.35 5.30
N THR A 700 -28.21 -11.56 5.78
CA THR A 700 -29.05 -12.57 5.09
C THR A 700 -30.54 -12.32 5.23
N LYS A 701 -30.97 -11.24 5.90
CA LYS A 701 -32.36 -10.88 6.19
C LYS A 701 -33.14 -11.92 7.02
N ALA A 702 -32.46 -12.88 7.62
CA ALA A 702 -33.07 -13.84 8.53
C ALA A 702 -33.53 -13.19 9.84
N TYR A 703 -32.83 -12.11 10.26
CA TYR A 703 -33.17 -11.38 11.48
C TYR A 703 -34.55 -10.72 11.44
N ASP A 704 -35.01 -10.30 10.26
CA ASP A 704 -36.33 -9.69 10.12
C ASP A 704 -37.44 -10.69 10.46
N ALA A 705 -37.33 -11.94 10.01
CA ALA A 705 -38.25 -12.99 10.35
C ALA A 705 -38.17 -13.38 11.86
N ILE A 706 -36.97 -13.41 12.43
CA ILE A 706 -36.76 -13.68 13.86
C ILE A 706 -37.41 -12.58 14.72
N ARG A 707 -37.21 -11.31 14.37
CA ARG A 707 -37.83 -10.18 15.11
C ARG A 707 -39.34 -10.23 15.04
N GLN A 708 -39.90 -10.59 13.91
CA GLN A 708 -41.35 -10.74 13.73
C GLN A 708 -41.88 -11.88 14.62
N LEU A 709 -41.21 -13.03 14.62
CA LEU A 709 -41.54 -14.18 15.48
C LEU A 709 -41.57 -13.82 16.97
N PHE A 710 -40.63 -13.01 17.45
CA PHE A 710 -40.61 -12.56 18.85
C PHE A 710 -41.73 -11.55 19.15
N ALA A 711 -42.07 -10.67 18.21
CA ALA A 711 -43.19 -9.74 18.37
C ALA A 711 -44.56 -10.44 18.47
N GLU A 712 -44.70 -11.61 17.88
CA GLU A 712 -45.92 -12.44 17.92
C GLU A 712 -46.03 -13.31 19.18
N GLN A 713 -45.10 -13.19 20.14
CA GLN A 713 -45.21 -13.94 21.40
C GLN A 713 -46.22 -13.29 22.36
N PRO A 714 -46.96 -14.07 23.14
CA PRO A 714 -48.02 -13.55 24.00
C PRO A 714 -47.59 -12.46 24.97
N LEU A 715 -46.38 -12.57 25.52
CA LEU A 715 -45.81 -11.54 26.40
C LEU A 715 -45.47 -10.24 25.63
N ALA A 716 -44.96 -10.36 24.42
CA ALA A 716 -44.66 -9.20 23.58
C ALA A 716 -45.94 -8.44 23.19
N GLU A 717 -47.00 -9.16 22.84
CA GLU A 717 -48.33 -8.57 22.55
C GLU A 717 -48.91 -7.86 23.76
N GLN A 718 -48.84 -8.47 24.96
CA GLN A 718 -49.30 -7.86 26.20
C GLN A 718 -48.53 -6.58 26.57
N MET A 719 -47.24 -6.55 26.32
CA MET A 719 -46.37 -5.39 26.56
C MET A 719 -46.37 -4.36 25.44
N GLY A 720 -47.06 -4.64 24.32
CA GLY A 720 -47.11 -3.78 23.16
C GLY A 720 -45.78 -3.69 22.39
N PHE A 721 -44.94 -4.73 22.46
CA PHE A 721 -43.65 -4.78 21.83
C PHE A 721 -43.78 -5.18 20.35
N SER A 722 -43.60 -4.25 19.44
CA SER A 722 -43.51 -4.52 18.02
C SER A 722 -42.12 -5.09 17.62
N SER A 723 -41.95 -5.55 16.39
CA SER A 723 -40.65 -6.07 15.89
C SER A 723 -39.48 -5.10 16.01
N LYS A 724 -39.72 -3.79 16.20
CA LYS A 724 -38.70 -2.78 16.46
C LYS A 724 -38.01 -2.96 17.81
N TYR A 725 -38.71 -3.39 18.81
CA TYR A 725 -38.17 -3.61 20.15
C TYR A 725 -37.14 -4.73 20.20
N PHE A 726 -37.23 -5.68 19.29
CA PHE A 726 -36.26 -6.78 19.13
C PHE A 726 -35.10 -6.43 18.18
N SER A 727 -34.90 -5.13 17.92
CA SER A 727 -33.79 -4.65 17.10
C SER A 727 -32.74 -3.94 17.96
N PHE A 728 -31.50 -4.41 17.93
CA PHE A 728 -30.37 -3.72 18.57
C PHE A 728 -29.95 -2.41 17.82
N ASN A 729 -30.58 -2.10 16.68
CA ASN A 729 -30.39 -0.86 15.94
C ASN A 729 -31.41 0.22 16.33
N ALA A 730 -32.61 -0.17 16.86
CA ALA A 730 -33.66 0.74 17.23
C ALA A 730 -33.53 1.14 18.71
N GLU A 731 -33.93 2.35 19.04
CA GLU A 731 -33.81 2.91 20.41
C GLU A 731 -34.77 2.24 21.40
N ASP A 732 -35.87 1.73 20.91
CA ASP A 732 -36.97 1.22 21.73
C ASP A 732 -36.55 0.05 22.63
N GLY A 733 -35.77 -0.92 22.10
CA GLY A 733 -35.42 -2.14 22.83
C GLY A 733 -33.95 -2.35 23.14
N ARG A 734 -33.06 -1.56 22.57
CA ARG A 734 -31.60 -1.70 22.76
C ARG A 734 -31.16 -1.17 24.15
N CYS A 735 -30.05 -1.71 24.65
CA CYS A 735 -29.38 -1.15 25.83
C CYS A 735 -28.98 0.31 25.55
N GLU A 736 -29.26 1.22 26.44
CA GLU A 736 -29.04 2.64 26.30
C GLU A 736 -27.54 2.99 26.42
N GLU A 737 -26.78 2.31 27.25
CA GLU A 737 -25.37 2.55 27.52
C GLU A 737 -24.52 2.15 26.33
N CYS A 738 -24.55 0.88 25.91
CA CYS A 738 -23.78 0.41 24.75
C CYS A 738 -24.48 0.66 23.41
N LYS A 739 -25.68 1.23 23.42
CA LYS A 739 -26.48 1.50 22.21
C LYS A 739 -26.64 0.27 21.29
N GLY A 740 -26.73 -0.92 21.89
CA GLY A 740 -26.96 -2.20 21.19
C GLY A 740 -25.70 -2.88 20.63
N THR A 741 -24.51 -2.43 20.96
CA THR A 741 -23.25 -3.10 20.56
C THR A 741 -22.90 -4.28 21.45
N GLY A 742 -23.32 -4.24 22.76
CA GLY A 742 -22.93 -5.19 23.80
C GLY A 742 -21.57 -4.85 24.43
N VAL A 743 -20.78 -3.98 23.80
CA VAL A 743 -19.45 -3.57 24.27
C VAL A 743 -19.33 -2.05 24.26
N LEU A 744 -18.43 -1.52 25.08
CA LEU A 744 -18.00 -0.14 25.09
C LEU A 744 -16.60 -0.07 24.50
N THR A 745 -16.43 0.68 23.42
CA THR A 745 -15.14 0.85 22.75
C THR A 745 -14.42 2.06 23.32
N VAL A 746 -13.23 1.85 23.86
CA VAL A 746 -12.30 2.90 24.29
C VAL A 746 -11.28 3.09 23.19
N GLU A 747 -11.37 4.23 22.47
CA GLU A 747 -10.42 4.59 21.43
C GLU A 747 -9.04 4.91 22.03
N MET A 748 -8.01 4.25 21.55
CA MET A 748 -6.63 4.42 21.99
C MET A 748 -5.83 5.12 20.88
N GLN A 749 -5.19 6.27 21.19
CA GLN A 749 -4.49 7.08 20.18
C GLN A 749 -3.31 6.36 19.49
N PHE A 750 -2.67 5.40 20.18
CA PHE A 750 -1.44 4.74 19.70
C PHE A 750 -1.51 3.20 19.69
N MET A 751 -2.66 2.62 20.02
CA MET A 751 -2.87 1.16 20.09
C MET A 751 -4.23 0.79 19.50
N ALA A 752 -4.49 -0.50 19.33
CA ALA A 752 -5.81 -0.99 18.95
C ALA A 752 -6.85 -0.59 20.02
N ASP A 753 -8.06 -0.22 19.57
CA ASP A 753 -9.16 0.14 20.43
C ASP A 753 -9.48 -1.00 21.41
N LEU A 754 -9.76 -0.67 22.64
CA LEU A 754 -10.12 -1.64 23.69
C LEU A 754 -11.63 -1.78 23.74
N GLU A 755 -12.12 -3.00 23.55
CA GLU A 755 -13.54 -3.34 23.73
C GLU A 755 -13.79 -3.92 25.12
N LEU A 756 -14.61 -3.23 25.92
CA LEU A 756 -15.03 -3.67 27.25
C LEU A 756 -16.47 -4.15 27.20
N GLU A 757 -16.78 -5.23 27.87
CA GLU A 757 -18.17 -5.69 28.03
C GLU A 757 -19.02 -4.62 28.72
N CYS A 758 -20.20 -4.31 28.19
CA CYS A 758 -21.13 -3.33 28.78
C CYS A 758 -21.65 -3.81 30.11
N GLU A 759 -21.40 -3.08 31.19
CA GLU A 759 -21.81 -3.43 32.54
C GLU A 759 -23.33 -3.43 32.73
N ALA A 760 -24.07 -2.57 32.00
CA ALA A 760 -25.53 -2.47 32.13
C ALA A 760 -26.27 -3.68 31.54
N CYS A 761 -25.83 -4.18 30.38
CA CYS A 761 -26.49 -5.30 29.69
C CYS A 761 -25.70 -6.61 29.75
N HIS A 762 -24.48 -6.63 30.30
CA HIS A 762 -23.60 -7.80 30.34
C HIS A 762 -23.47 -8.48 28.97
N GLY A 763 -23.14 -7.69 27.94
CA GLY A 763 -22.98 -8.16 26.57
C GLY A 763 -24.28 -8.47 25.80
N LYS A 764 -25.45 -8.46 26.44
CA LYS A 764 -26.72 -8.94 25.86
C LYS A 764 -27.41 -7.95 24.91
N ARG A 765 -26.91 -6.74 24.73
CA ARG A 765 -27.36 -5.72 23.75
C ARG A 765 -28.75 -5.12 23.97
N PHE A 766 -29.66 -5.76 24.72
CA PHE A 766 -31.05 -5.38 24.90
C PHE A 766 -31.35 -4.95 26.35
N LYS A 767 -32.46 -4.24 26.52
CA LYS A 767 -33.07 -3.97 27.84
C LYS A 767 -33.55 -5.25 28.46
N LYS A 768 -33.64 -5.29 29.81
CA LYS A 768 -34.04 -6.50 30.57
C LYS A 768 -35.43 -6.97 30.21
N GLU A 769 -36.38 -6.05 30.01
CA GLU A 769 -37.78 -6.35 29.70
C GLU A 769 -37.91 -7.08 28.36
N ILE A 770 -37.06 -6.74 27.37
CA ILE A 770 -37.05 -7.40 26.06
C ILE A 770 -36.54 -8.85 26.18
N LEU A 771 -35.59 -9.09 27.08
CA LEU A 771 -35.02 -10.43 27.32
C LEU A 771 -35.97 -11.37 28.08
N GLU A 772 -37.08 -10.86 28.64
CA GLU A 772 -38.12 -11.68 29.29
C GLU A 772 -38.99 -12.39 28.24
N VAL A 773 -39.12 -11.83 27.02
CA VAL A 773 -39.86 -12.46 25.94
C VAL A 773 -39.11 -13.69 25.45
N ARG A 774 -39.79 -14.83 25.36
CA ARG A 774 -39.21 -16.11 25.00
C ARG A 774 -40.03 -16.82 23.92
N PHE A 775 -39.31 -17.41 22.97
CA PHE A 775 -39.83 -18.36 21.98
C PHE A 775 -39.23 -19.74 22.29
N ALA A 776 -40.04 -20.78 22.48
CA ALA A 776 -39.58 -22.14 22.83
C ALA A 776 -38.48 -22.15 23.94
N GLY A 777 -38.68 -21.31 25.00
CA GLY A 777 -37.77 -21.21 26.14
C GLY A 777 -36.53 -20.33 25.94
N LYS A 778 -36.25 -19.83 24.72
CA LYS A 778 -35.10 -19.00 24.37
C LYS A 778 -35.50 -17.54 24.19
N ASN A 779 -34.70 -16.59 24.69
CA ASN A 779 -34.86 -15.17 24.44
C ASN A 779 -34.08 -14.74 23.17
N ILE A 780 -34.22 -13.47 22.78
CA ILE A 780 -33.60 -12.96 21.56
C ILE A 780 -32.06 -13.01 21.62
N ASP A 781 -31.43 -12.79 22.76
CA ASP A 781 -29.98 -12.88 22.95
C ASP A 781 -29.51 -14.34 22.87
N ASP A 782 -30.25 -15.30 23.44
CA ASP A 782 -29.97 -16.73 23.33
C ASP A 782 -29.91 -17.14 21.84
N ILE A 783 -30.86 -16.65 21.01
CA ILE A 783 -30.92 -16.92 19.58
C ILE A 783 -29.71 -16.30 18.84
N LEU A 784 -29.34 -15.05 19.14
CA LEU A 784 -28.21 -14.39 18.54
C LEU A 784 -26.87 -15.06 18.90
N ASN A 785 -26.80 -15.73 20.04
CA ASN A 785 -25.64 -16.49 20.49
C ASN A 785 -25.58 -17.93 19.95
N MET A 786 -26.65 -18.43 19.32
CA MET A 786 -26.61 -19.71 18.61
C MET A 786 -25.71 -19.64 17.40
N THR A 787 -25.04 -20.74 17.10
CA THR A 787 -24.40 -20.94 15.80
C THR A 787 -25.47 -21.12 14.71
N VAL A 788 -25.09 -20.92 13.45
CA VAL A 788 -26.01 -21.13 12.31
C VAL A 788 -26.60 -22.55 12.32
N ASN A 789 -25.76 -23.58 12.59
CA ASN A 789 -26.23 -24.97 12.65
C ASN A 789 -27.21 -25.19 13.79
N GLU A 790 -26.91 -24.71 15.01
CA GLU A 790 -27.82 -24.80 16.17
C GLU A 790 -29.14 -24.09 15.91
N ALA A 791 -29.08 -22.92 15.25
CA ALA A 791 -30.27 -22.16 14.90
C ALA A 791 -31.12 -22.90 13.82
N ILE A 792 -30.49 -23.51 12.81
CA ILE A 792 -31.20 -24.31 11.82
C ILE A 792 -31.91 -25.50 12.49
N GLU A 793 -31.22 -26.21 13.37
CA GLU A 793 -31.80 -27.33 14.16
C GLU A 793 -32.97 -26.83 15.00
N PHE A 794 -32.78 -25.80 15.84
CA PHE A 794 -33.78 -25.21 16.72
C PHE A 794 -35.03 -24.73 15.98
N PHE A 795 -34.85 -23.98 14.86
CA PHE A 795 -35.98 -23.48 14.08
C PHE A 795 -36.67 -24.57 13.26
N THR A 796 -35.97 -25.65 12.88
CA THR A 796 -36.57 -26.83 12.25
C THR A 796 -37.49 -27.58 13.19
N GLU A 797 -37.02 -27.84 14.42
CA GLU A 797 -37.82 -28.49 15.47
C GLU A 797 -39.09 -27.69 15.84
N ASN A 798 -39.00 -26.36 15.78
CA ASN A 798 -40.09 -25.44 16.05
C ASN A 798 -40.88 -24.99 14.80
N ASN A 799 -40.76 -25.70 13.67
CA ASN A 799 -41.49 -25.49 12.41
C ASN A 799 -41.35 -24.10 11.78
N GLN A 800 -40.27 -23.37 12.02
CA GLN A 800 -39.99 -22.03 11.45
C GLN A 800 -39.29 -22.12 10.09
N LYS A 801 -39.98 -22.60 9.06
CA LYS A 801 -39.43 -22.91 7.72
C LYS A 801 -38.84 -21.71 7.01
N ASP A 802 -39.41 -20.52 7.15
CA ASP A 802 -38.90 -19.29 6.51
C ASP A 802 -37.52 -18.88 7.07
N ILE A 803 -37.32 -18.95 8.37
CA ILE A 803 -36.05 -18.67 9.03
C ILE A 803 -34.99 -19.68 8.59
N VAL A 804 -35.33 -20.98 8.62
CA VAL A 804 -34.45 -22.08 8.20
C VAL A 804 -34.01 -21.88 6.74
N LYS A 805 -34.92 -21.53 5.83
CA LYS A 805 -34.63 -21.26 4.44
C LYS A 805 -33.60 -20.16 4.23
N ARG A 806 -33.65 -19.09 5.04
CA ARG A 806 -32.71 -17.96 5.00
C ARG A 806 -31.36 -18.27 5.64
N LEU A 807 -31.29 -19.23 6.57
CA LEU A 807 -30.05 -19.64 7.24
C LEU A 807 -29.28 -20.74 6.48
N LYS A 808 -29.98 -21.65 5.77
CA LYS A 808 -29.36 -22.76 5.02
C LYS A 808 -28.23 -22.33 4.06
N PRO A 809 -28.32 -21.20 3.33
CA PRO A 809 -27.20 -20.73 2.50
C PRO A 809 -25.90 -20.51 3.28
N LEU A 810 -25.98 -20.04 4.54
CA LEU A 810 -24.78 -19.88 5.39
C LEU A 810 -24.13 -21.23 5.71
N GLU A 811 -24.93 -22.26 5.98
CA GLU A 811 -24.46 -23.63 6.18
C GLU A 811 -23.79 -24.17 4.90
N SER A 812 -24.42 -23.96 3.72
CA SER A 812 -23.93 -24.48 2.44
C SER A 812 -22.57 -23.93 2.02
N VAL A 813 -22.25 -22.69 2.42
CA VAL A 813 -20.92 -22.08 2.19
C VAL A 813 -19.89 -22.39 3.29
N GLY A 814 -20.24 -23.30 4.23
CA GLY A 814 -19.34 -23.73 5.29
C GLY A 814 -19.25 -22.78 6.48
N LEU A 815 -20.27 -21.93 6.71
CA LEU A 815 -20.35 -20.99 7.85
C LEU A 815 -21.31 -21.45 8.95
N GLY A 816 -21.58 -22.76 9.06
CA GLY A 816 -22.46 -23.32 10.07
C GLY A 816 -22.02 -23.07 11.52
N TYR A 817 -20.75 -22.77 11.75
CA TYR A 817 -20.14 -22.58 13.06
C TYR A 817 -20.22 -21.14 13.58
N ILE A 818 -20.44 -20.13 12.73
CA ILE A 818 -20.49 -18.73 13.19
C ILE A 818 -21.77 -18.47 13.97
N LYS A 819 -21.69 -17.56 14.96
CA LYS A 819 -22.90 -17.15 15.71
C LYS A 819 -23.73 -16.19 14.87
N LEU A 820 -25.07 -16.30 14.97
CA LEU A 820 -26.00 -15.44 14.25
C LEU A 820 -25.75 -13.94 14.50
N GLY A 821 -25.51 -13.56 15.76
CA GLY A 821 -25.23 -12.19 16.18
C GLY A 821 -23.75 -11.81 16.19
N GLN A 822 -22.85 -12.60 15.60
CA GLN A 822 -21.42 -12.29 15.57
C GLN A 822 -21.16 -10.99 14.79
N ASN A 823 -20.37 -10.09 15.39
CA ASN A 823 -20.04 -8.82 14.75
C ASN A 823 -19.20 -9.06 13.49
N SER A 824 -19.52 -8.35 12.41
CA SER A 824 -18.78 -8.46 11.13
C SER A 824 -17.31 -8.06 11.22
N SER A 825 -16.94 -7.19 12.17
CA SER A 825 -15.55 -6.80 12.42
C SER A 825 -14.71 -7.94 13.03
N THR A 826 -15.34 -8.94 13.65
CA THR A 826 -14.68 -10.11 14.23
C THR A 826 -14.59 -11.29 13.26
N LEU A 827 -15.24 -11.21 12.11
CA LEU A 827 -15.15 -12.20 11.05
C LEU A 827 -13.85 -12.01 10.26
N SER A 828 -13.22 -13.10 9.87
CA SER A 828 -12.11 -13.06 8.91
C SER A 828 -12.57 -12.52 7.54
N GLY A 829 -11.62 -12.07 6.71
CA GLY A 829 -11.92 -11.60 5.36
C GLY A 829 -12.67 -12.66 4.53
N GLY A 830 -12.22 -13.92 4.59
CA GLY A 830 -12.88 -15.04 3.91
C GLY A 830 -14.26 -15.37 4.44
N GLU A 831 -14.50 -15.24 5.77
CA GLU A 831 -15.83 -15.43 6.36
C GLU A 831 -16.79 -14.34 5.90
N ASN A 832 -16.37 -13.07 5.91
CA ASN A 832 -17.16 -11.95 5.38
C ASN A 832 -17.55 -12.18 3.91
N GLN A 833 -16.64 -12.65 3.10
CA GLN A 833 -16.86 -12.96 1.68
C GLN A 833 -17.89 -14.09 1.51
N ARG A 834 -17.78 -15.16 2.30
CA ARG A 834 -18.75 -16.28 2.27
C ARG A 834 -20.13 -15.87 2.75
N VAL A 835 -20.25 -14.95 3.72
CA VAL A 835 -21.57 -14.39 4.11
C VAL A 835 -22.22 -13.66 2.94
N LYS A 836 -21.44 -12.86 2.16
CA LYS A 836 -21.93 -12.21 0.94
C LYS A 836 -22.40 -13.25 -0.10
N LEU A 837 -21.59 -14.29 -0.31
CA LEU A 837 -21.94 -15.39 -1.22
C LEU A 837 -23.24 -16.10 -0.77
N ALA A 838 -23.38 -16.40 0.51
CA ALA A 838 -24.60 -17.03 1.05
C ALA A 838 -25.85 -16.18 0.79
N TYR A 839 -25.75 -14.87 0.89
CA TYR A 839 -26.87 -13.96 0.58
C TYR A 839 -27.34 -14.13 -0.87
N PHE A 840 -26.40 -14.16 -1.85
CA PHE A 840 -26.76 -14.32 -3.25
C PHE A 840 -27.31 -15.73 -3.56
N ILE A 841 -26.77 -16.77 -2.94
CA ILE A 841 -27.30 -18.13 -3.08
C ILE A 841 -28.74 -18.22 -2.51
N GLY A 842 -29.04 -17.48 -1.45
CA GLY A 842 -30.36 -17.45 -0.83
C GLY A 842 -31.46 -16.75 -1.64
N GLN A 843 -31.11 -16.00 -2.69
CA GLN A 843 -32.10 -15.35 -3.56
C GLN A 843 -32.71 -16.35 -4.56
N GLU A 844 -34.03 -16.50 -4.55
CA GLU A 844 -34.76 -17.48 -5.42
C GLU A 844 -34.86 -17.04 -6.88
N LYS A 845 -35.05 -15.77 -7.12
CA LYS A 845 -35.12 -15.14 -8.45
C LYS A 845 -34.11 -14.04 -8.54
N ALA A 846 -32.99 -14.29 -9.16
CA ALA A 846 -32.01 -13.28 -9.47
C ALA A 846 -31.86 -13.14 -10.99
N ASP A 847 -31.86 -11.90 -11.48
CA ASP A 847 -31.53 -11.61 -12.86
C ASP A 847 -30.09 -12.07 -13.18
N PRO A 848 -29.76 -12.38 -14.44
CA PRO A 848 -28.42 -12.78 -14.84
C PRO A 848 -27.39 -11.77 -14.33
N THR A 849 -26.52 -12.23 -13.43
CA THR A 849 -25.54 -11.39 -12.72
C THR A 849 -24.13 -11.89 -13.00
N LEU A 850 -23.22 -10.97 -13.22
CA LEU A 850 -21.79 -11.27 -13.25
C LEU A 850 -21.20 -11.08 -11.85
N PHE A 851 -20.80 -12.18 -11.22
CA PHE A 851 -20.12 -12.17 -9.93
C PHE A 851 -18.60 -12.13 -10.13
N ILE A 852 -17.96 -11.23 -9.43
CA ILE A 852 -16.50 -11.09 -9.41
C ILE A 852 -16.04 -11.40 -8.00
N PHE A 853 -15.25 -12.46 -7.82
CA PHE A 853 -14.66 -12.86 -6.54
C PHE A 853 -13.16 -12.52 -6.50
N ASP A 854 -12.74 -11.93 -5.40
CA ASP A 854 -11.35 -11.54 -5.18
C ASP A 854 -10.71 -12.43 -4.12
N GLU A 855 -9.81 -13.32 -4.57
CA GLU A 855 -9.09 -14.29 -3.74
C GLU A 855 -10.01 -15.03 -2.73
N PRO A 856 -11.07 -15.73 -3.22
CA PRO A 856 -12.08 -16.31 -2.34
C PRO A 856 -11.59 -17.51 -1.52
N THR A 857 -10.40 -18.06 -1.82
CA THR A 857 -9.81 -19.17 -1.05
C THR A 857 -9.00 -18.72 0.15
N THR A 858 -8.89 -17.42 0.38
CA THR A 858 -8.17 -16.86 1.53
C THR A 858 -8.68 -17.44 2.85
N GLY A 859 -7.78 -18.03 3.65
CA GLY A 859 -8.12 -18.64 4.94
C GLY A 859 -8.92 -19.94 4.84
N LEU A 860 -9.03 -20.55 3.66
CA LEU A 860 -9.77 -21.79 3.47
C LEU A 860 -8.86 -23.01 3.44
N HIS A 861 -9.23 -23.99 4.24
CA HIS A 861 -8.70 -25.35 4.12
C HIS A 861 -9.20 -26.00 2.83
N PHE A 862 -8.47 -26.98 2.28
CA PHE A 862 -8.82 -27.72 1.07
C PHE A 862 -10.28 -28.24 1.08
N HIS A 863 -10.74 -28.74 2.23
CA HIS A 863 -12.11 -29.20 2.44
C HIS A 863 -13.15 -28.08 2.19
N ASP A 864 -12.86 -26.86 2.62
CA ASP A 864 -13.78 -25.71 2.47
C ASP A 864 -13.76 -25.16 1.04
N ILE A 865 -12.63 -25.25 0.31
CA ILE A 865 -12.52 -24.88 -1.11
C ILE A 865 -13.48 -25.72 -1.95
N LYS A 866 -13.62 -27.01 -1.67
CA LYS A 866 -14.58 -27.89 -2.35
C LYS A 866 -16.03 -27.41 -2.17
N LYS A 867 -16.41 -26.98 -0.96
CA LYS A 867 -17.75 -26.40 -0.70
C LYS A 867 -17.96 -25.10 -1.46
N LEU A 868 -16.93 -24.25 -1.52
CA LEU A 868 -16.95 -22.99 -2.27
C LEU A 868 -17.17 -23.24 -3.78
N LEU A 869 -16.43 -24.18 -4.38
CA LEU A 869 -16.57 -24.53 -5.79
C LEU A 869 -17.98 -25.10 -6.12
N ASN A 870 -18.53 -25.92 -5.23
CA ASN A 870 -19.92 -26.39 -5.37
C ASN A 870 -20.92 -25.21 -5.33
N SER A 871 -20.66 -24.18 -4.55
CA SER A 871 -21.49 -22.98 -4.47
C SER A 871 -21.41 -22.16 -5.77
N PHE A 872 -20.24 -22.08 -6.38
CA PHE A 872 -20.07 -21.46 -7.70
C PHE A 872 -20.84 -22.22 -8.79
N ASP A 873 -20.79 -23.56 -8.79
CA ASP A 873 -21.57 -24.37 -9.71
C ASP A 873 -23.08 -24.14 -9.59
N GLN A 874 -23.59 -23.95 -8.37
CA GLN A 874 -25.01 -23.62 -8.15
C GLN A 874 -25.38 -22.26 -8.76
N LEU A 875 -24.53 -21.24 -8.65
CA LEU A 875 -24.76 -19.93 -9.27
C LEU A 875 -24.74 -20.02 -10.80
N ILE A 876 -23.76 -20.73 -11.38
CA ILE A 876 -23.68 -20.91 -12.85
C ILE A 876 -24.89 -21.66 -13.39
N LYS A 877 -25.34 -22.72 -12.70
CA LYS A 877 -26.57 -23.46 -13.07
C LYS A 877 -27.83 -22.59 -13.05
N ARG A 878 -27.84 -21.49 -12.31
CA ARG A 878 -28.91 -20.49 -12.26
C ARG A 878 -28.79 -19.41 -13.35
N GLY A 879 -27.78 -19.51 -14.25
CA GLY A 879 -27.56 -18.57 -15.36
C GLY A 879 -26.69 -17.36 -15.01
N HIS A 880 -25.93 -17.43 -13.91
CA HIS A 880 -24.97 -16.40 -13.56
C HIS A 880 -23.60 -16.68 -14.17
N SER A 881 -22.78 -15.65 -14.31
CA SER A 881 -21.39 -15.72 -14.76
C SER A 881 -20.44 -15.44 -13.60
N ILE A 882 -19.31 -16.13 -13.55
CA ILE A 882 -18.35 -16.00 -12.44
C ILE A 882 -16.96 -15.66 -12.97
N ILE A 883 -16.37 -14.59 -12.45
CA ILE A 883 -14.96 -14.26 -12.60
C ILE A 883 -14.30 -14.36 -11.24
N VAL A 884 -13.18 -15.07 -11.14
CA VAL A 884 -12.41 -15.25 -9.91
C VAL A 884 -11.00 -14.74 -10.13
N ILE A 885 -10.52 -13.84 -9.29
CA ILE A 885 -9.09 -13.49 -9.21
C ILE A 885 -8.47 -14.47 -8.23
N GLU A 886 -7.55 -15.34 -8.69
CA GLU A 886 -7.01 -16.41 -7.86
C GLU A 886 -5.59 -16.85 -8.23
N HIS A 887 -4.93 -17.42 -7.21
CA HIS A 887 -3.60 -18.04 -7.31
C HIS A 887 -3.61 -19.53 -6.95
N ASN A 888 -4.65 -19.99 -6.27
CA ASN A 888 -4.79 -21.37 -5.81
C ASN A 888 -4.95 -22.31 -7.00
N MET A 889 -4.03 -23.31 -7.11
CA MET A 889 -3.99 -24.24 -8.24
C MET A 889 -5.23 -25.13 -8.32
N ASP A 890 -5.85 -25.46 -7.18
CA ASP A 890 -7.08 -26.27 -7.14
C ASP A 890 -8.29 -25.53 -7.75
N VAL A 891 -8.35 -24.21 -7.56
CA VAL A 891 -9.37 -23.38 -8.19
C VAL A 891 -9.08 -23.18 -9.69
N ILE A 892 -7.80 -22.95 -10.04
CA ILE A 892 -7.39 -22.75 -11.43
C ILE A 892 -7.66 -24.02 -12.26
N LYS A 893 -7.31 -25.23 -11.74
CA LYS A 893 -7.57 -26.50 -12.44
C LYS A 893 -9.07 -26.80 -12.60
N TYR A 894 -9.91 -26.23 -11.73
CA TYR A 894 -11.37 -26.43 -11.75
C TYR A 894 -12.09 -25.48 -12.74
N ALA A 895 -11.46 -24.37 -13.14
CA ALA A 895 -12.05 -23.34 -13.99
C ALA A 895 -12.42 -23.85 -15.40
N ASP A 896 -13.44 -23.25 -16.02
CA ASP A 896 -13.78 -23.48 -17.44
C ASP A 896 -12.84 -22.68 -18.36
N HIS A 897 -12.45 -21.48 -17.95
CA HIS A 897 -11.57 -20.59 -18.70
C HIS A 897 -10.57 -19.89 -17.77
N VAL A 898 -9.34 -19.76 -18.21
CA VAL A 898 -8.25 -19.10 -17.45
C VAL A 898 -7.66 -17.97 -18.28
N ILE A 899 -7.41 -16.84 -17.64
CA ILE A 899 -6.75 -15.66 -18.20
C ILE A 899 -5.48 -15.45 -17.36
N ASP A 900 -4.31 -15.67 -17.96
CA ASP A 900 -3.00 -15.54 -17.28
C ASP A 900 -2.32 -14.23 -17.64
N LEU A 901 -2.06 -13.40 -16.64
CA LEU A 901 -1.38 -12.11 -16.77
C LEU A 901 0.07 -12.18 -16.27
N GLY A 902 0.97 -11.58 -17.00
CA GLY A 902 2.40 -11.61 -16.68
C GLY A 902 3.24 -10.79 -17.65
N PRO A 903 4.44 -11.27 -17.99
CA PRO A 903 5.11 -12.50 -17.49
C PRO A 903 5.63 -12.38 -16.05
N ASP A 904 5.81 -11.14 -15.54
CA ASP A 904 6.33 -10.88 -14.19
C ASP A 904 5.50 -9.79 -13.49
N GLY A 905 5.90 -9.35 -12.30
CA GLY A 905 5.28 -8.26 -11.56
C GLY A 905 5.78 -6.87 -11.97
N GLY A 906 5.03 -5.82 -11.60
CA GLY A 906 5.43 -4.43 -11.83
C GLY A 906 5.55 -4.06 -13.31
N ASN A 907 6.58 -3.28 -13.67
CA ASN A 907 6.77 -2.77 -15.04
C ASN A 907 7.04 -3.87 -16.08
N LYS A 908 7.47 -5.05 -15.64
CA LYS A 908 7.68 -6.21 -16.54
C LYS A 908 6.41 -7.04 -16.74
N GLY A 909 5.33 -6.71 -16.01
CA GLY A 909 4.03 -7.35 -16.10
C GLY A 909 3.05 -6.62 -17.01
N GLY A 910 1.76 -6.82 -16.75
CA GLY A 910 0.69 -6.10 -17.41
C GLY A 910 0.36 -6.56 -18.84
N GLN A 911 0.87 -7.72 -19.24
CA GLN A 911 0.58 -8.35 -20.54
C GLN A 911 -0.35 -9.55 -20.36
N LEU A 912 -1.14 -9.85 -21.39
CA LEU A 912 -1.85 -11.11 -21.50
C LEU A 912 -0.85 -12.18 -22.00
N VAL A 913 -0.48 -13.13 -21.14
CA VAL A 913 0.46 -14.19 -21.48
C VAL A 913 -0.24 -15.27 -22.31
N CYS A 914 -1.34 -15.78 -21.80
CA CYS A 914 -2.20 -16.73 -22.49
C CYS A 914 -3.61 -16.73 -21.89
N CYS A 915 -4.56 -17.28 -22.64
CA CYS A 915 -5.92 -17.52 -22.18
C CYS A 915 -6.48 -18.79 -22.87
N GLY A 916 -7.35 -19.49 -22.19
CA GLY A 916 -7.95 -20.74 -22.68
C GLY A 916 -8.40 -21.63 -21.54
N THR A 917 -8.60 -22.91 -21.83
CA THR A 917 -8.84 -23.92 -20.79
C THR A 917 -7.60 -24.11 -19.91
N PRO A 918 -7.73 -24.61 -18.68
CA PRO A 918 -6.57 -24.92 -17.83
C PRO A 918 -5.52 -25.79 -18.54
N GLU A 919 -5.93 -26.72 -19.39
CA GLU A 919 -5.06 -27.60 -20.18
C GLU A 919 -4.25 -26.81 -21.22
N GLU A 920 -4.89 -25.86 -21.91
CA GLU A 920 -4.22 -24.97 -22.88
C GLU A 920 -3.21 -24.04 -22.20
N VAL A 921 -3.56 -23.50 -21.04
CA VAL A 921 -2.65 -22.66 -20.25
C VAL A 921 -1.48 -23.48 -19.72
N ALA A 922 -1.69 -24.73 -19.30
CA ALA A 922 -0.62 -25.65 -18.87
C ALA A 922 0.35 -26.01 -20.02
N ALA A 923 -0.11 -25.96 -21.29
CA ALA A 923 0.71 -26.19 -22.47
C ALA A 923 1.49 -24.93 -22.92
N CYS A 924 1.17 -23.74 -22.38
CA CYS A 924 1.81 -22.48 -22.75
C CYS A 924 3.20 -22.35 -22.10
N GLU A 925 4.27 -22.41 -22.90
CA GLU A 925 5.66 -22.34 -22.41
C GLU A 925 6.01 -21.04 -21.69
N ASN A 926 5.38 -19.93 -22.09
CA ASN A 926 5.64 -18.61 -21.53
C ASN A 926 4.88 -18.36 -20.20
N SER A 927 3.92 -19.22 -19.88
CA SER A 927 3.14 -19.10 -18.65
C SER A 927 3.88 -19.67 -17.45
N ILE A 928 4.15 -18.81 -16.47
CA ILE A 928 4.68 -19.27 -15.17
C ILE A 928 3.61 -20.07 -14.44
N THR A 929 2.37 -19.59 -14.42
CA THR A 929 1.22 -20.31 -13.86
C THR A 929 1.04 -21.65 -14.52
N GLY A 930 1.16 -21.72 -15.87
CA GLY A 930 1.02 -22.95 -16.65
C GLY A 930 2.00 -24.05 -16.25
N LYS A 931 3.22 -23.70 -15.87
CA LYS A 931 4.24 -24.68 -15.39
C LYS A 931 3.81 -25.38 -14.11
N TYR A 932 3.25 -24.65 -13.15
CA TYR A 932 2.74 -25.22 -11.89
C TYR A 932 1.43 -25.99 -12.13
N LEU A 933 0.54 -25.42 -12.97
CA LEU A 933 -0.73 -26.05 -13.31
C LEU A 933 -0.53 -27.39 -14.02
N LYS A 934 0.46 -27.51 -14.92
CA LYS A 934 0.81 -28.75 -15.59
C LYS A 934 1.13 -29.86 -14.60
N LYS A 935 1.95 -29.56 -13.58
CA LYS A 935 2.31 -30.53 -12.54
C LYS A 935 1.05 -31.07 -11.83
N VAL A 936 0.14 -30.16 -11.43
CA VAL A 936 -1.09 -30.53 -10.71
C VAL A 936 -2.04 -31.35 -11.59
N LEU A 937 -2.15 -31.01 -12.90
CA LEU A 937 -2.98 -31.75 -13.86
C LEU A 937 -2.39 -33.14 -14.17
N ASP A 938 -1.07 -33.25 -14.30
CA ASP A 938 -0.39 -34.54 -14.55
C ASP A 938 -0.48 -35.47 -13.34
N ASP A 939 -0.37 -34.95 -12.13
CA ASP A 939 -0.55 -35.73 -10.90
C ASP A 939 -2.02 -36.21 -10.76
N SER A 940 -2.98 -35.44 -11.26
CA SER A 940 -4.41 -35.84 -11.31
C SER A 940 -4.72 -36.91 -12.36
N LYS A 941 -3.85 -37.12 -13.38
CA LYS A 941 -4.03 -38.13 -14.44
C LYS A 941 -3.38 -39.48 -14.13
N LYS A 942 -2.44 -39.55 -13.18
CA LYS A 942 -1.69 -40.78 -12.84
C LYS A 942 -2.51 -41.80 -12.04
N GLU A 943 -3.73 -41.47 -11.70
CA GLU A 943 -4.70 -42.29 -10.95
C GLU A 943 -5.97 -42.52 -11.76
#